data_bedd3d5e14a9f7f67c0cd3cfb33ca8c3
#
_entry.id   bedd3d5e14a9f7f67c0cd3cfb33ca8c3
#
_cell.length_a   1.000
_cell.length_b   1.000
_cell.length_c   1.000
_cell.angle_alpha   90.00
_cell.angle_beta   90.00
_cell.angle_gamma   90.00
#
_symmetry.space_group_name_H-M   'P 1'
#
loop_
_entity.id
_entity.type
_entity.pdbx_description
1 polymer ?
#
loop_
_entity_poly.entity_id
_entity_poly.type
_entity_poly.pdbx_seq_one_letter_code
_entity_poly.pdbx_strand_id
1 'polypeptide(L)'
;MLIEASSCPTSMVYWPVTWRLEGRYSPPTGTDFVTSERNKTHGLNRLIHEISPYLRQHASNPVDWYPWGLEALERARAEDKPIFLSIGYSACHWCHVMARESFEDPKTAELMNRLFVNIKVDREERPDLDAIYMTAVQAMTGQGGWPLSVWLTPDGSPFYGGTYFPLHDRHGLPSFRRVLVAVAEAYRERRGQVKESAAQLRSALQRTSLVNSAEGSLDPTIADQAFQGLLRSYDRREGGFGLAPKFPPPMLLGFLLRYHYRTNNGQALQMVVHTLRRMARGGMYDQLGGGFHRYSVDRYWLVPHFEKMLYDNAQLARSYLEAWLVTGETEFRRVAEETLDYLVRDMTDPAGGFYSAQDADSEGEEGKFFVWKMEELVEILGADDARLVAAYYGVTEHGHFEGKNILHVPADLSTVARRMGVPAHQLRAVLDRARPRLLQVRQSRVKPGRDDKVLTSWNGLTLRAFAFAAAALSRDDYRLVAERNAEFLWRKLRTAEGRLLRVWAPASLTGDEPRARYNAYLEDYANLIDGLLALYQLNFDVRWLEFSRELADAMIEQFWDEEAGCFYQTSHDHEPLVARLKDVVDNAVPAGNSVAADIIGQLAVLTDGRTRASGRSYASYAEAILLLLREAMARQPLAFGHLLSALERRLVRPLEVAVVGPPADPRVQALLAEVRQRFLPQAVVVLAPSDEAARALAATIPLLAGRSQLGGQPTAYVCQNFACQLPVTDRQGLAAQLKALAKNSK
;
A
#
# COMPACT_ATOMS: atom_id res chain seq x y z
N MET A 1 -2.63 22.92 38.36
CA MET A 1 -3.68 21.93 38.58
C MET A 1 -3.63 21.01 37.38
N LEU A 2 -2.87 19.93 37.53
CA LEU A 2 -2.54 18.95 36.46
C LEU A 2 -3.79 18.15 36.11
N ILE A 3 -4.29 18.29 34.92
CA ILE A 3 -5.25 17.36 34.33
C ILE A 3 -4.41 16.30 33.60
N GLU A 4 -4.35 15.13 34.22
CA GLU A 4 -3.83 13.91 33.63
C GLU A 4 -4.52 13.66 32.27
N ALA A 5 -3.73 13.63 31.23
CA ALA A 5 -4.13 13.16 29.91
C ALA A 5 -4.35 11.63 30.01
N SER A 6 -5.59 11.23 30.28
CA SER A 6 -6.02 9.85 30.17
C SER A 6 -5.87 9.39 28.71
N SER A 7 -4.96 8.47 28.52
CA SER A 7 -4.81 7.45 27.47
C SER A 7 -5.82 7.52 26.32
N CYS A 8 -5.37 8.06 25.18
CA CYS A 8 -5.91 7.70 23.88
C CYS A 8 -5.63 6.20 23.64
N PRO A 9 -6.61 5.34 23.40
CA PRO A 9 -6.36 3.93 23.13
C PRO A 9 -5.95 3.77 21.66
N THR A 10 -4.70 4.06 21.35
CA THR A 10 -4.04 3.59 20.13
C THR A 10 -3.31 2.29 20.41
N SER A 11 -4.00 1.34 21.02
CA SER A 11 -3.64 -0.05 20.85
C SER A 11 -4.31 -0.51 19.55
N MET A 12 -3.54 -0.68 18.48
CA MET A 12 -3.84 -1.70 17.51
C MET A 12 -3.95 -3.00 18.30
N VAL A 13 -5.15 -3.30 18.77
CA VAL A 13 -5.45 -4.59 19.38
C VAL A 13 -5.44 -5.57 18.22
N TYR A 14 -4.27 -6.19 18.03
CA TYR A 14 -4.21 -7.46 17.34
C TYR A 14 -5.22 -8.37 18.02
N TRP A 15 -6.23 -8.76 17.29
CA TRP A 15 -7.19 -9.74 17.75
C TRP A 15 -6.46 -11.01 18.15
N PRO A 16 -6.55 -11.48 19.40
CA PRO A 16 -6.33 -12.87 19.69
C PRO A 16 -7.65 -13.59 19.37
N VAL A 17 -7.90 -13.88 18.11
CA VAL A 17 -8.82 -14.97 17.78
C VAL A 17 -8.03 -16.24 18.09
N THR A 18 -8.06 -16.65 19.35
CA THR A 18 -7.77 -18.02 19.75
C THR A 18 -8.90 -18.90 19.25
N TRP A 19 -8.89 -19.19 17.96
CA TRP A 19 -9.64 -20.30 17.42
C TRP A 19 -8.89 -21.57 17.81
N ARG A 20 -9.25 -22.18 18.93
CA ARG A 20 -9.04 -23.61 19.10
C ARG A 20 -9.90 -24.28 18.03
N LEU A 21 -9.24 -24.86 17.04
CA LEU A 21 -9.79 -25.84 16.11
C LEU A 21 -10.06 -27.14 16.92
N GLU A 22 -11.11 -27.15 17.73
CA GLU A 22 -11.72 -28.36 18.29
C GLU A 22 -13.18 -28.34 17.85
N GLY A 23 -13.41 -28.93 16.68
CA GLY A 23 -14.74 -29.14 16.15
C GLY A 23 -14.64 -29.60 14.69
N ARG A 24 -14.68 -30.93 14.49
CA ARG A 24 -14.79 -31.52 13.14
C ARG A 24 -16.03 -30.95 12.46
N TYR A 25 -15.83 -30.09 11.46
CA TYR A 25 -16.89 -29.71 10.55
C TYR A 25 -16.96 -30.80 9.47
N SER A 26 -18.02 -31.60 9.50
CA SER A 26 -18.41 -32.43 8.37
C SER A 26 -19.34 -31.61 7.50
N PRO A 27 -18.99 -31.33 6.23
CA PRO A 27 -19.92 -30.69 5.32
C PRO A 27 -21.10 -31.63 5.05
N PRO A 28 -22.32 -31.11 4.86
CA PRO A 28 -23.45 -31.93 4.44
C PRO A 28 -23.17 -32.41 3.02
N THR A 29 -23.08 -33.73 2.86
CA THR A 29 -23.12 -34.43 1.57
C THR A 29 -24.52 -34.30 0.98
N GLY A 30 -24.65 -33.45 -0.04
CA GLY A 30 -25.91 -33.26 -0.75
C GLY A 30 -25.59 -32.64 -2.10
N THR A 31 -25.27 -33.50 -3.07
CA THR A 31 -25.31 -33.20 -4.51
C THR A 31 -26.72 -32.81 -4.91
N ASP A 32 -26.90 -31.52 -5.19
CA ASP A 32 -27.91 -31.06 -6.16
C ASP A 32 -27.53 -29.64 -6.59
N PHE A 33 -26.61 -29.56 -7.55
CA PHE A 33 -26.44 -28.37 -8.39
C PHE A 33 -27.63 -28.31 -9.37
N VAL A 34 -28.78 -27.93 -8.88
CA VAL A 34 -29.84 -27.40 -9.73
C VAL A 34 -29.41 -25.98 -10.11
N THR A 35 -29.02 -25.81 -11.35
CA THR A 35 -29.00 -24.52 -12.04
C THR A 35 -30.40 -23.92 -11.94
N SER A 36 -30.69 -23.22 -10.85
CA SER A 36 -31.93 -22.48 -10.77
C SER A 36 -31.77 -21.24 -11.64
N GLU A 37 -32.40 -21.24 -12.77
CA GLU A 37 -32.90 -20.04 -13.42
C GLU A 37 -33.83 -19.33 -12.44
N ARG A 38 -33.21 -18.57 -11.47
CA ARG A 38 -33.97 -17.75 -10.55
C ARG A 38 -34.41 -16.49 -11.28
N ASN A 39 -35.69 -16.38 -11.46
CA ASN A 39 -36.55 -15.21 -11.73
C ASN A 39 -35.79 -13.88 -11.79
N LYS A 40 -35.52 -13.42 -13.01
CA LYS A 40 -35.14 -12.06 -13.38
C LYS A 40 -36.37 -11.14 -13.26
N THR A 41 -36.82 -10.83 -12.04
CA THR A 41 -37.95 -9.90 -11.81
C THR A 41 -37.60 -8.70 -10.93
N HIS A 42 -36.36 -8.59 -10.40
CA HIS A 42 -35.90 -7.35 -9.80
C HIS A 42 -34.98 -6.61 -10.78
N GLY A 43 -35.35 -5.37 -11.15
CA GLY A 43 -34.50 -4.49 -11.94
C GLY A 43 -33.17 -4.23 -11.18
N LEU A 44 -32.11 -3.91 -11.93
CA LEU A 44 -30.81 -3.53 -11.35
C LEU A 44 -30.96 -2.25 -10.51
N ASN A 45 -30.34 -2.18 -9.33
CA ASN A 45 -30.31 -0.98 -8.52
C ASN A 45 -29.29 0.04 -9.06
N ARG A 46 -29.19 1.22 -8.42
CA ARG A 46 -28.39 2.37 -8.88
C ARG A 46 -26.90 2.07 -9.04
N LEU A 47 -26.39 1.07 -8.32
CA LEU A 47 -24.96 0.74 -8.35
C LEU A 47 -24.47 0.23 -9.72
N ILE A 48 -25.38 -0.14 -10.64
CA ILE A 48 -25.01 -0.54 -12.00
C ILE A 48 -24.32 0.60 -12.78
N HIS A 49 -24.59 1.86 -12.43
CA HIS A 49 -24.03 3.03 -13.08
C HIS A 49 -22.67 3.47 -12.49
N GLU A 50 -22.22 2.77 -11.45
CA GLU A 50 -20.93 3.05 -10.81
C GLU A 50 -19.77 2.43 -11.58
N ILE A 51 -18.56 3.02 -11.43
CA ILE A 51 -17.35 2.51 -12.06
C ILE A 51 -16.63 1.47 -11.20
N SER A 52 -16.90 1.44 -9.89
CA SER A 52 -16.32 0.47 -8.96
C SER A 52 -16.80 -0.94 -9.25
N PRO A 53 -15.91 -1.93 -9.47
CA PRO A 53 -16.30 -3.34 -9.55
C PRO A 53 -17.04 -3.81 -8.30
N TYR A 54 -16.60 -3.37 -7.12
CA TYR A 54 -17.25 -3.69 -5.84
C TYR A 54 -18.71 -3.23 -5.79
N LEU A 55 -18.99 -2.00 -6.18
CA LEU A 55 -20.37 -1.49 -6.19
C LEU A 55 -21.22 -2.23 -7.21
N ARG A 56 -20.69 -2.48 -8.41
CA ARG A 56 -21.38 -3.20 -9.48
C ARG A 56 -21.71 -4.66 -9.14
N GLN A 57 -20.86 -5.34 -8.33
CA GLN A 57 -21.15 -6.68 -7.80
C GLN A 57 -22.46 -6.71 -7.01
N HIS A 58 -22.86 -5.59 -6.41
CA HIS A 58 -24.07 -5.44 -5.62
C HIS A 58 -25.28 -4.88 -6.40
N ALA A 59 -25.12 -4.59 -7.69
CA ALA A 59 -26.17 -4.00 -8.51
C ALA A 59 -27.40 -4.91 -8.68
N SER A 60 -27.23 -6.25 -8.62
CA SER A 60 -28.31 -7.25 -8.71
C SER A 60 -28.91 -7.65 -7.36
N ASN A 61 -28.40 -7.11 -6.24
CA ASN A 61 -28.98 -7.41 -4.93
C ASN A 61 -30.42 -6.90 -4.82
N PRO A 62 -31.30 -7.61 -4.10
CA PRO A 62 -32.68 -7.15 -3.83
C PRO A 62 -32.73 -5.92 -2.89
N VAL A 63 -31.61 -5.53 -2.28
CA VAL A 63 -31.48 -4.30 -1.49
C VAL A 63 -31.46 -3.10 -2.44
N ASP A 64 -32.28 -2.06 -2.11
CA ASP A 64 -32.31 -0.77 -2.82
C ASP A 64 -31.07 0.07 -2.44
N TRP A 65 -29.92 -0.30 -3.00
CA TRP A 65 -28.65 0.34 -2.75
C TRP A 65 -28.52 1.68 -3.46
N TYR A 66 -27.98 2.66 -2.74
CA TYR A 66 -27.50 3.94 -3.24
C TYR A 66 -25.98 4.00 -3.17
N PRO A 67 -25.29 4.64 -4.11
CA PRO A 67 -23.96 5.17 -3.86
C PRO A 67 -24.04 6.32 -2.86
N TRP A 68 -22.92 6.68 -2.22
CA TRP A 68 -22.86 7.89 -1.40
C TRP A 68 -23.09 9.13 -2.27
N GLY A 69 -24.06 9.97 -1.89
CA GLY A 69 -24.37 11.19 -2.65
C GLY A 69 -25.64 11.87 -2.13
N LEU A 70 -25.94 13.03 -2.72
CA LEU A 70 -27.06 13.89 -2.33
C LEU A 70 -28.40 13.17 -2.40
N GLU A 71 -28.67 12.36 -3.44
CA GLU A 71 -29.93 11.62 -3.61
C GLU A 71 -30.25 10.76 -2.38
N ALA A 72 -29.30 9.99 -1.88
CA ALA A 72 -29.49 9.15 -0.70
C ALA A 72 -29.70 9.97 0.57
N LEU A 73 -28.90 11.02 0.76
CA LEU A 73 -28.96 11.87 1.95
C LEU A 73 -30.27 12.69 2.00
N GLU A 74 -30.71 13.22 0.86
CA GLU A 74 -31.99 13.94 0.75
C GLU A 74 -33.17 13.02 0.97
N ARG A 75 -33.15 11.79 0.44
CA ARG A 75 -34.16 10.78 0.69
C ARG A 75 -34.24 10.44 2.19
N ALA A 76 -33.09 10.23 2.84
CA ALA A 76 -33.06 9.94 4.27
C ALA A 76 -33.70 11.09 5.12
N ARG A 77 -33.41 12.34 4.73
CA ARG A 77 -34.00 13.53 5.37
C ARG A 77 -35.52 13.64 5.12
N ALA A 78 -35.94 13.45 3.86
CA ALA A 78 -37.38 13.58 3.47
C ALA A 78 -38.26 12.49 4.11
N GLU A 79 -37.73 11.25 4.22
CA GLU A 79 -38.45 10.13 4.82
C GLU A 79 -38.22 10.01 6.34
N ASP A 80 -37.38 10.86 6.94
CA ASP A 80 -36.89 10.77 8.32
C ASP A 80 -36.41 9.36 8.69
N LYS A 81 -35.73 8.71 7.79
CA LYS A 81 -35.18 7.36 7.96
C LYS A 81 -33.69 7.41 8.32
N PRO A 82 -33.23 6.52 9.23
CA PRO A 82 -31.78 6.35 9.42
C PRO A 82 -31.15 5.73 8.20
N ILE A 83 -29.86 5.99 8.01
CA ILE A 83 -29.06 5.43 6.91
C ILE A 83 -28.37 4.16 7.43
N PHE A 84 -28.41 3.08 6.63
CA PHE A 84 -27.48 1.97 6.78
C PHE A 84 -26.35 2.12 5.76
N LEU A 85 -25.15 2.33 6.25
CA LEU A 85 -23.94 2.48 5.45
C LEU A 85 -23.10 1.19 5.51
N SER A 86 -22.82 0.60 4.35
CA SER A 86 -21.93 -0.55 4.22
C SER A 86 -20.71 -0.18 3.41
N ILE A 87 -19.51 -0.28 4.00
CA ILE A 87 -18.24 0.01 3.36
C ILE A 87 -17.42 -1.27 3.21
N GLY A 88 -16.79 -1.47 2.06
CA GLY A 88 -15.93 -2.60 1.76
C GLY A 88 -15.11 -2.37 0.50
N TYR A 89 -14.58 -3.43 -0.11
CA TYR A 89 -13.79 -3.39 -1.34
C TYR A 89 -13.91 -4.72 -2.11
N SER A 90 -13.51 -4.73 -3.37
CA SER A 90 -13.79 -5.82 -4.32
C SER A 90 -13.17 -7.15 -3.91
N ALA A 91 -11.91 -7.18 -3.46
CA ALA A 91 -11.21 -8.41 -3.06
C ALA A 91 -11.50 -8.87 -1.61
N CYS A 92 -12.45 -8.24 -0.92
CA CYS A 92 -12.75 -8.49 0.48
C CYS A 92 -13.58 -9.77 0.69
N HIS A 93 -12.97 -10.87 1.10
CA HIS A 93 -13.63 -12.17 1.35
C HIS A 93 -14.85 -12.04 2.28
N TRP A 94 -14.72 -11.41 3.46
CA TRP A 94 -15.85 -11.25 4.40
C TRP A 94 -16.95 -10.35 3.87
N CYS A 95 -16.66 -9.43 2.94
CA CYS A 95 -17.67 -8.66 2.24
C CYS A 95 -18.50 -9.56 1.31
N HIS A 96 -17.86 -10.50 0.61
CA HIS A 96 -18.54 -11.51 -0.20
C HIS A 96 -19.40 -12.46 0.66
N VAL A 97 -18.90 -12.89 1.82
CA VAL A 97 -19.66 -13.70 2.77
C VAL A 97 -20.92 -12.97 3.21
N MET A 98 -20.80 -11.70 3.65
CA MET A 98 -21.96 -10.92 4.09
C MET A 98 -22.96 -10.63 2.95
N ALA A 99 -22.46 -10.47 1.72
CA ALA A 99 -23.32 -10.31 0.53
C ALA A 99 -24.21 -11.54 0.32
N ARG A 100 -23.58 -12.72 0.23
CA ARG A 100 -24.28 -13.99 0.03
C ARG A 100 -25.25 -14.32 1.17
N GLU A 101 -24.84 -14.12 2.42
CA GLU A 101 -25.66 -14.47 3.60
C GLU A 101 -26.81 -13.48 3.85
N SER A 102 -26.59 -12.18 3.60
CA SER A 102 -27.53 -11.14 4.04
C SER A 102 -28.07 -10.26 2.92
N PHE A 103 -27.22 -9.76 2.00
CA PHE A 103 -27.69 -8.76 1.02
C PHE A 103 -28.41 -9.39 -0.18
N GLU A 104 -28.16 -10.68 -0.46
CA GLU A 104 -28.85 -11.47 -1.49
C GLU A 104 -30.13 -12.12 -0.94
N ASP A 105 -30.32 -12.16 0.39
CA ASP A 105 -31.52 -12.75 0.99
C ASP A 105 -32.73 -11.80 0.89
N PRO A 106 -33.84 -12.19 0.21
CA PRO A 106 -34.97 -11.31 -0.02
C PRO A 106 -35.66 -10.80 1.25
N LYS A 107 -35.66 -11.61 2.32
CA LYS A 107 -36.29 -11.22 3.59
C LYS A 107 -35.48 -10.19 4.34
N THR A 108 -34.16 -10.30 4.28
CA THR A 108 -33.24 -9.29 4.85
C THR A 108 -33.34 -8.00 4.05
N ALA A 109 -33.33 -8.09 2.73
CA ALA A 109 -33.46 -6.93 1.84
C ALA A 109 -34.79 -6.18 2.05
N GLU A 110 -35.91 -6.89 2.24
CA GLU A 110 -37.19 -6.28 2.56
C GLU A 110 -37.15 -5.46 3.86
N LEU A 111 -36.51 -6.00 4.90
CA LEU A 111 -36.28 -5.26 6.15
C LEU A 111 -35.43 -4.02 5.95
N MET A 112 -34.30 -4.18 5.24
CA MET A 112 -33.38 -3.08 4.95
C MET A 112 -34.09 -1.95 4.18
N ASN A 113 -34.78 -2.26 3.11
CA ASN A 113 -35.49 -1.28 2.26
C ASN A 113 -36.62 -0.56 2.99
N ARG A 114 -37.32 -1.26 3.89
CA ARG A 114 -38.40 -0.68 4.69
C ARG A 114 -37.88 0.25 5.77
N LEU A 115 -36.77 -0.12 6.45
CA LEU A 115 -36.36 0.53 7.70
C LEU A 115 -35.25 1.58 7.47
N PHE A 116 -34.49 1.50 6.39
CA PHE A 116 -33.31 2.33 6.15
C PHE A 116 -33.27 2.89 4.73
N VAL A 117 -32.47 3.94 4.54
CA VAL A 117 -31.86 4.28 3.26
C VAL A 117 -30.50 3.57 3.24
N ASN A 118 -30.29 2.67 2.25
CA ASN A 118 -29.13 1.81 2.23
C ASN A 118 -28.06 2.39 1.31
N ILE A 119 -26.89 2.72 1.84
CA ILE A 119 -25.76 3.28 1.10
C ILE A 119 -24.63 2.26 1.06
N LYS A 120 -24.05 2.06 -0.12
CA LYS A 120 -22.86 1.23 -0.34
C LYS A 120 -21.69 2.07 -0.78
N VAL A 121 -20.52 1.84 -0.18
CA VAL A 121 -19.28 2.61 -0.46
C VAL A 121 -18.12 1.66 -0.73
N ASP A 122 -17.38 1.94 -1.79
CA ASP A 122 -16.06 1.37 -2.02
C ASP A 122 -15.01 2.22 -1.28
N ARG A 123 -14.36 1.62 -0.27
CA ARG A 123 -13.32 2.29 0.53
C ARG A 123 -12.12 2.77 -0.30
N GLU A 124 -11.87 2.14 -1.42
CA GLU A 124 -10.73 2.45 -2.27
C GLU A 124 -11.00 3.70 -3.12
N GLU A 125 -12.26 3.93 -3.50
CA GLU A 125 -12.69 5.17 -4.16
C GLU A 125 -12.93 6.31 -3.16
N ARG A 126 -13.46 5.99 -1.96
CA ARG A 126 -13.82 6.95 -0.92
C ARG A 126 -13.10 6.66 0.41
N PRO A 127 -11.76 6.81 0.44
CA PRO A 127 -10.97 6.60 1.65
C PRO A 127 -11.28 7.59 2.77
N ASP A 128 -11.85 8.74 2.46
CA ASP A 128 -12.34 9.75 3.39
C ASP A 128 -13.51 9.24 4.23
N LEU A 129 -14.51 8.65 3.58
CA LEU A 129 -15.66 8.04 4.26
C LEU A 129 -15.22 6.82 5.09
N ASP A 130 -14.35 5.98 4.52
CA ASP A 130 -13.80 4.82 5.22
C ASP A 130 -13.08 5.25 6.51
N ALA A 131 -12.20 6.24 6.44
CA ALA A 131 -11.45 6.74 7.60
C ALA A 131 -12.37 7.31 8.70
N ILE A 132 -13.37 8.11 8.34
CA ILE A 132 -14.32 8.71 9.27
C ILE A 132 -15.12 7.62 10.00
N TYR A 133 -15.72 6.71 9.25
CA TYR A 133 -16.64 5.73 9.84
C TYR A 133 -15.89 4.55 10.49
N MET A 134 -14.70 4.21 10.02
CA MET A 134 -13.80 3.26 10.69
C MET A 134 -13.38 3.81 12.07
N THR A 135 -12.98 5.08 12.14
CA THR A 135 -12.63 5.74 13.42
C THR A 135 -13.83 5.74 14.38
N ALA A 136 -15.04 6.02 13.88
CA ALA A 136 -16.26 5.98 14.69
C ALA A 136 -16.56 4.57 15.23
N VAL A 137 -16.45 3.52 14.38
CA VAL A 137 -16.70 2.13 14.79
C VAL A 137 -15.64 1.67 15.78
N GLN A 138 -14.37 2.00 15.57
CA GLN A 138 -13.30 1.69 16.51
C GLN A 138 -13.53 2.37 17.87
N ALA A 139 -14.00 3.61 17.89
CA ALA A 139 -14.33 4.31 19.12
C ALA A 139 -15.52 3.67 19.87
N MET A 140 -16.49 3.10 19.14
CA MET A 140 -17.67 2.43 19.73
C MET A 140 -17.39 1.00 20.22
N THR A 141 -16.57 0.24 19.47
CA THR A 141 -16.46 -1.21 19.65
C THR A 141 -15.07 -1.66 20.09
N GLY A 142 -14.07 -0.79 20.02
CA GLY A 142 -12.66 -1.13 20.22
C GLY A 142 -12.03 -1.88 19.03
N GLN A 143 -12.76 -2.08 17.94
CA GLN A 143 -12.37 -2.93 16.82
C GLN A 143 -12.76 -2.29 15.49
N GLY A 144 -12.06 -2.67 14.41
CA GLY A 144 -12.36 -2.23 13.05
C GLY A 144 -12.05 -3.33 12.04
N GLY A 145 -12.57 -3.18 10.82
CA GLY A 145 -12.39 -4.15 9.73
C GLY A 145 -13.49 -4.06 8.70
N TRP A 146 -13.35 -4.79 7.62
CA TRP A 146 -14.33 -4.86 6.54
C TRP A 146 -14.94 -6.25 6.45
N PRO A 147 -16.26 -6.33 6.12
CA PRO A 147 -17.17 -5.20 5.82
C PRO A 147 -17.38 -4.31 7.05
N LEU A 148 -17.46 -3.00 6.83
CA LEU A 148 -17.81 -2.05 7.86
C LEU A 148 -19.30 -1.72 7.75
N SER A 149 -20.05 -1.88 8.83
CA SER A 149 -21.51 -1.65 8.91
C SER A 149 -21.79 -0.53 9.89
N VAL A 150 -22.37 0.58 9.42
CA VAL A 150 -22.60 1.76 10.26
C VAL A 150 -24.03 2.29 10.09
N TRP A 151 -24.67 2.68 11.16
CA TRP A 151 -25.97 3.34 11.12
C TRP A 151 -25.81 4.82 11.44
N LEU A 152 -26.35 5.64 10.54
CA LEU A 152 -26.22 7.09 10.57
C LEU A 152 -27.59 7.75 10.73
N THR A 153 -27.60 8.92 11.36
CA THR A 153 -28.69 9.86 11.25
C THR A 153 -28.73 10.46 9.84
N PRO A 154 -29.85 11.07 9.39
CA PRO A 154 -29.96 11.63 8.03
C PRO A 154 -28.97 12.74 7.69
N ASP A 155 -28.27 13.30 8.67
CA ASP A 155 -27.18 14.27 8.50
C ASP A 155 -25.80 13.60 8.39
N GLY A 156 -25.74 12.25 8.35
CA GLY A 156 -24.51 11.48 8.21
C GLY A 156 -23.76 11.20 9.52
N SER A 157 -24.31 11.59 10.68
CA SER A 157 -23.64 11.35 11.97
C SER A 157 -23.83 9.90 12.43
N PRO A 158 -22.72 9.16 12.75
CA PRO A 158 -22.81 7.77 13.19
C PRO A 158 -23.37 7.68 14.62
N PHE A 159 -24.22 6.66 14.89
CA PHE A 159 -24.74 6.39 16.24
C PHE A 159 -24.66 4.93 16.65
N TYR A 160 -24.46 4.01 15.69
CA TYR A 160 -24.24 2.59 15.94
C TYR A 160 -23.37 2.00 14.83
N GLY A 161 -22.61 0.94 15.12
CA GLY A 161 -21.77 0.30 14.10
C GLY A 161 -21.10 -0.98 14.57
N GLY A 162 -20.52 -1.67 13.60
CA GLY A 162 -19.75 -2.88 13.76
C GLY A 162 -19.12 -3.29 12.44
N THR A 163 -18.60 -4.49 12.38
CA THR A 163 -18.01 -5.05 11.17
C THR A 163 -18.99 -6.03 10.53
N TYR A 164 -18.64 -7.30 10.47
CA TYR A 164 -19.48 -8.37 9.95
C TYR A 164 -20.59 -8.75 10.95
N PHE A 165 -21.81 -8.99 10.44
CA PHE A 165 -22.94 -9.55 11.18
C PHE A 165 -23.45 -10.82 10.47
N PRO A 166 -23.58 -11.96 11.17
CA PRO A 166 -24.04 -13.22 10.58
C PRO A 166 -25.54 -13.20 10.28
N LEU A 167 -26.01 -14.09 9.41
CA LEU A 167 -27.43 -14.25 9.11
C LEU A 167 -28.22 -14.78 10.33
N HIS A 168 -27.62 -15.65 11.13
CA HIS A 168 -28.18 -16.23 12.35
C HIS A 168 -27.28 -15.93 13.54
N ASP A 169 -27.86 -15.87 14.75
CA ASP A 169 -27.07 -15.67 15.98
C ASP A 169 -26.02 -16.79 16.09
N ARG A 170 -24.73 -16.42 16.08
CA ARG A 170 -23.61 -17.37 16.21
C ARG A 170 -22.37 -16.72 16.81
N HIS A 171 -21.55 -17.52 17.50
CA HIS A 171 -20.26 -17.05 18.07
C HIS A 171 -20.39 -15.81 18.98
N GLY A 172 -21.53 -15.65 19.66
CA GLY A 172 -21.79 -14.48 20.52
C GLY A 172 -22.18 -13.20 19.76
N LEU A 173 -22.26 -13.26 18.42
CA LEU A 173 -22.73 -12.15 17.60
C LEU A 173 -24.21 -12.29 17.31
N PRO A 174 -25.01 -11.18 17.42
CA PRO A 174 -26.40 -11.17 17.02
C PRO A 174 -26.56 -11.27 15.51
N SER A 175 -27.64 -11.86 15.05
CA SER A 175 -27.97 -11.91 13.62
C SER A 175 -28.20 -10.52 13.04
N PHE A 176 -27.83 -10.33 11.78
CA PHE A 176 -28.00 -9.05 11.08
C PHE A 176 -29.44 -8.54 11.13
N ARG A 177 -30.43 -9.42 10.90
CA ARG A 177 -31.85 -9.04 10.97
C ARG A 177 -32.27 -8.52 12.35
N ARG A 178 -31.79 -9.16 13.42
CA ARG A 178 -32.03 -8.71 14.79
C ARG A 178 -31.45 -7.32 15.05
N VAL A 179 -30.23 -7.06 14.55
CA VAL A 179 -29.61 -5.74 14.66
C VAL A 179 -30.37 -4.69 13.87
N LEU A 180 -30.83 -4.98 12.65
CA LEU A 180 -31.63 -4.06 11.83
C LEU A 180 -32.89 -3.61 12.57
N VAL A 181 -33.65 -4.56 13.14
CA VAL A 181 -34.86 -4.25 13.87
C VAL A 181 -34.56 -3.43 15.12
N ALA A 182 -33.59 -3.85 15.94
CA ALA A 182 -33.24 -3.17 17.18
C ALA A 182 -32.77 -1.73 16.98
N VAL A 183 -31.99 -1.48 15.92
CA VAL A 183 -31.49 -0.13 15.58
C VAL A 183 -32.63 0.75 15.07
N ALA A 184 -33.53 0.22 14.24
CA ALA A 184 -34.67 0.98 13.75
C ALA A 184 -35.65 1.35 14.90
N GLU A 185 -35.89 0.43 15.83
CA GLU A 185 -36.67 0.69 17.03
C GLU A 185 -36.01 1.76 17.92
N ALA A 186 -34.71 1.66 18.16
CA ALA A 186 -33.95 2.65 18.92
C ALA A 186 -34.04 4.05 18.27
N TYR A 187 -33.89 4.11 16.95
CA TYR A 187 -34.00 5.37 16.21
C TYR A 187 -35.43 6.00 16.36
N ARG A 188 -36.49 5.21 16.34
CA ARG A 188 -37.87 5.68 16.46
C ARG A 188 -38.23 6.04 17.90
N GLU A 189 -37.91 5.17 18.86
CA GLU A 189 -38.44 5.25 20.23
C GLU A 189 -37.48 5.92 21.21
N ARG A 190 -36.17 5.90 20.95
CA ARG A 190 -35.11 6.47 21.80
C ARG A 190 -34.36 7.60 21.12
N ARG A 191 -35.08 8.45 20.38
CA ARG A 191 -34.53 9.51 19.54
C ARG A 191 -33.54 10.44 20.26
N GLY A 192 -33.83 10.76 21.53
CA GLY A 192 -32.96 11.59 22.37
C GLY A 192 -31.56 10.95 22.58
N GLN A 193 -31.55 9.67 22.92
CA GLN A 193 -30.31 8.92 23.13
C GLN A 193 -29.50 8.77 21.82
N VAL A 194 -30.20 8.51 20.70
CA VAL A 194 -29.54 8.44 19.37
C VAL A 194 -28.86 9.77 19.03
N LYS A 195 -29.56 10.90 19.23
CA LYS A 195 -29.01 12.25 18.99
C LYS A 195 -27.78 12.55 19.87
N GLU A 196 -27.88 12.17 21.16
CA GLU A 196 -26.75 12.35 22.08
C GLU A 196 -25.52 11.52 21.68
N SER A 197 -25.71 10.23 21.40
CA SER A 197 -24.63 9.35 20.93
C SER A 197 -23.98 9.88 19.64
N ALA A 198 -24.79 10.30 18.67
CA ALA A 198 -24.31 10.88 17.41
C ALA A 198 -23.50 12.16 17.64
N ALA A 199 -23.95 13.04 18.54
CA ALA A 199 -23.24 14.27 18.88
C ALA A 199 -21.90 13.99 19.59
N GLN A 200 -21.87 13.01 20.50
CA GLN A 200 -20.64 12.61 21.20
C GLN A 200 -19.61 12.04 20.21
N LEU A 201 -20.03 11.14 19.30
CA LEU A 201 -19.15 10.57 18.27
C LEU A 201 -18.66 11.63 17.30
N ARG A 202 -19.52 12.54 16.84
CA ARG A 202 -19.10 13.66 15.99
C ARG A 202 -18.04 14.51 16.70
N SER A 203 -18.24 14.86 17.97
CA SER A 203 -17.27 15.63 18.75
C SER A 203 -15.95 14.86 18.94
N ALA A 204 -16.00 13.54 19.10
CA ALA A 204 -14.81 12.70 19.19
C ALA A 204 -14.03 12.71 17.85
N LEU A 205 -14.72 12.53 16.72
CA LEU A 205 -14.12 12.60 15.39
C LEU A 205 -13.46 13.95 15.12
N GLN A 206 -14.12 15.05 15.46
CA GLN A 206 -13.55 16.39 15.31
C GLN A 206 -12.32 16.62 16.19
N ARG A 207 -12.30 16.09 17.42
CA ARG A 207 -11.12 16.15 18.31
C ARG A 207 -9.93 15.34 17.80
N THR A 208 -10.16 14.23 17.10
CA THR A 208 -9.08 13.44 16.49
C THR A 208 -8.32 14.24 15.43
N SER A 209 -8.96 15.24 14.83
CA SER A 209 -8.32 16.17 13.87
C SER A 209 -7.49 17.26 14.53
N LEU A 210 -7.61 17.46 15.85
CA LEU A 210 -6.85 18.46 16.59
C LEU A 210 -5.50 17.87 17.02
N VAL A 211 -4.47 18.13 16.24
CA VAL A 211 -3.09 17.80 16.58
C VAL A 211 -2.44 19.10 17.04
N ASN A 212 -2.00 19.18 18.28
CA ASN A 212 -1.37 20.39 18.82
C ASN A 212 0.11 20.46 18.39
N SER A 213 0.53 21.62 17.93
CA SER A 213 1.95 21.88 17.66
C SER A 213 2.75 21.71 18.96
N ALA A 214 3.83 20.97 18.90
CA ALA A 214 4.70 20.74 20.03
C ALA A 214 6.04 21.43 19.81
N GLU A 215 6.49 22.24 20.78
CA GLU A 215 7.83 22.84 20.79
C GLU A 215 8.91 21.76 20.98
N GLY A 216 10.02 21.87 20.27
CA GLY A 216 11.16 20.94 20.41
C GLY A 216 12.05 20.90 19.18
N SER A 217 13.05 20.04 19.21
CA SER A 217 14.01 19.81 18.13
C SER A 217 13.86 18.41 17.54
N LEU A 218 14.25 18.25 16.28
CA LEU A 218 14.44 16.96 15.64
C LEU A 218 15.87 16.48 15.93
N ASP A 219 16.00 15.43 16.69
CA ASP A 219 17.29 14.85 17.05
C ASP A 219 17.30 13.32 16.94
N PRO A 220 18.47 12.67 16.92
CA PRO A 220 18.60 11.23 16.75
C PRO A 220 17.91 10.38 17.81
N THR A 221 17.64 10.92 19.00
CA THR A 221 17.04 10.14 20.11
C THR A 221 15.62 9.67 19.78
N ILE A 222 14.89 10.40 18.94
CA ILE A 222 13.58 10.01 18.44
C ILE A 222 13.67 8.65 17.71
N ALA A 223 14.61 8.55 16.77
CA ALA A 223 14.83 7.33 15.99
C ALA A 223 15.39 6.20 16.87
N ASP A 224 16.23 6.50 17.84
CA ASP A 224 16.78 5.52 18.78
C ASP A 224 15.67 4.93 19.67
N GLN A 225 14.78 5.76 20.20
CA GLN A 225 13.62 5.33 20.98
C GLN A 225 12.65 4.49 20.11
N ALA A 226 12.41 4.91 18.87
CA ALA A 226 11.60 4.17 17.92
C ALA A 226 12.20 2.78 17.65
N PHE A 227 13.50 2.68 17.39
CA PHE A 227 14.20 1.41 17.22
C PHE A 227 14.02 0.49 18.43
N GLN A 228 14.20 1.01 19.65
CA GLN A 228 13.99 0.24 20.88
C GLN A 228 12.54 -0.22 21.03
N GLY A 229 11.56 0.60 20.62
CA GLY A 229 10.14 0.23 20.56
C GLY A 229 9.89 -0.94 19.62
N LEU A 230 10.44 -0.87 18.40
CA LEU A 230 10.34 -1.94 17.40
C LEU A 230 11.01 -3.23 17.86
N LEU A 231 12.17 -3.15 18.51
CA LEU A 231 12.89 -4.31 19.02
C LEU A 231 12.09 -5.09 20.06
N ARG A 232 11.26 -4.42 20.87
CA ARG A 232 10.36 -5.07 21.83
C ARG A 232 9.20 -5.81 21.17
N SER A 233 8.70 -5.33 20.03
CA SER A 233 7.56 -5.91 19.29
C SER A 233 8.00 -6.95 18.26
N TYR A 234 9.29 -7.06 18.01
CA TYR A 234 9.84 -7.93 16.96
C TYR A 234 9.73 -9.40 17.29
N ASP A 235 9.18 -10.21 16.38
CA ASP A 235 9.19 -11.67 16.50
C ASP A 235 10.55 -12.24 16.12
N ARG A 236 11.37 -12.54 17.13
CA ARG A 236 12.74 -13.05 16.95
C ARG A 236 12.79 -14.44 16.31
N ARG A 237 11.70 -15.21 16.35
CA ARG A 237 11.65 -16.57 15.79
C ARG A 237 11.23 -16.56 14.32
N GLU A 238 10.18 -15.83 14.01
CA GLU A 238 9.55 -15.90 12.69
C GLU A 238 9.72 -14.60 11.87
N GLY A 239 10.35 -13.58 12.42
CA GLY A 239 10.44 -12.27 11.80
C GLY A 239 9.13 -11.51 11.78
N GLY A 240 9.18 -10.24 11.39
CA GLY A 240 8.02 -9.35 11.42
C GLY A 240 7.67 -8.87 12.84
N PHE A 241 6.51 -8.26 12.97
CA PHE A 241 6.04 -7.64 14.20
C PHE A 241 4.70 -8.26 14.62
N GLY A 242 4.50 -8.45 15.92
CA GLY A 242 3.33 -9.15 16.45
C GLY A 242 3.36 -10.67 16.24
N LEU A 243 2.22 -11.34 16.49
CA LEU A 243 2.11 -12.80 16.41
C LEU A 243 1.32 -13.27 15.19
N ALA A 244 -0.01 -13.09 15.21
CA ALA A 244 -0.94 -13.44 14.13
C ALA A 244 -2.23 -12.61 14.28
N PRO A 245 -2.85 -12.15 13.17
CA PRO A 245 -2.32 -12.21 11.80
C PRO A 245 -1.07 -11.35 11.60
N LYS A 246 -0.22 -11.70 10.63
CA LYS A 246 0.99 -10.92 10.30
C LYS A 246 0.85 -10.20 8.98
N PHE A 247 1.01 -8.88 9.02
CA PHE A 247 1.06 -8.03 7.84
C PHE A 247 2.51 -7.75 7.41
N PRO A 248 2.80 -7.69 6.11
CA PRO A 248 4.08 -7.20 5.62
C PRO A 248 4.35 -5.78 6.14
N PRO A 249 5.54 -5.49 6.70
CA PRO A 249 5.86 -4.18 7.26
C PRO A 249 6.85 -3.37 6.39
N PRO A 250 6.60 -3.09 5.09
CA PRO A 250 7.60 -2.49 4.19
C PRO A 250 8.14 -1.15 4.69
N MET A 251 7.30 -0.31 5.28
CA MET A 251 7.71 1.00 5.79
C MET A 251 8.65 0.89 6.99
N LEU A 252 8.41 -0.06 7.90
CA LEU A 252 9.30 -0.32 9.04
C LEU A 252 10.64 -0.91 8.59
N LEU A 253 10.63 -1.78 7.58
CA LEU A 253 11.86 -2.32 6.98
C LEU A 253 12.68 -1.19 6.33
N GLY A 254 12.02 -0.27 5.64
CA GLY A 254 12.64 0.93 5.08
C GLY A 254 13.30 1.82 6.14
N PHE A 255 12.62 2.06 7.27
CA PHE A 255 13.20 2.77 8.41
C PHE A 255 14.42 2.04 8.99
N LEU A 256 14.31 0.74 9.25
CA LEU A 256 15.40 -0.06 9.84
C LEU A 256 16.65 -0.09 8.96
N LEU A 257 16.51 -0.11 7.63
CA LEU A 257 17.64 -0.01 6.70
C LEU A 257 18.32 1.37 6.78
N ARG A 258 17.55 2.46 6.87
CA ARG A 258 18.08 3.84 7.01
C ARG A 258 18.71 4.04 8.37
N TYR A 259 18.10 3.54 9.42
CA TYR A 259 18.67 3.53 10.77
C TYR A 259 20.00 2.75 10.81
N HIS A 260 20.07 1.56 10.19
CA HIS A 260 21.32 0.82 10.01
C HIS A 260 22.35 1.65 9.24
N TYR A 261 21.95 2.27 8.14
CA TYR A 261 22.85 3.09 7.32
C TYR A 261 23.50 4.22 8.14
N ARG A 262 22.74 4.96 8.95
CA ARG A 262 23.23 6.05 9.79
C ARG A 262 24.07 5.55 10.97
N THR A 263 23.61 4.52 11.69
CA THR A 263 24.17 4.10 12.98
C THR A 263 25.11 2.90 12.91
N ASN A 264 25.15 2.20 11.78
CA ASN A 264 25.81 0.90 11.62
C ASN A 264 25.27 -0.20 12.58
N ASN A 265 24.01 -0.08 13.03
CA ASN A 265 23.40 -1.04 13.93
C ASN A 265 23.10 -2.35 13.20
N GLY A 266 23.88 -3.41 13.50
CA GLY A 266 23.74 -4.74 12.88
C GLY A 266 22.42 -5.44 13.22
N GLN A 267 21.84 -5.14 14.39
CA GLN A 267 20.58 -5.75 14.81
C GLN A 267 19.40 -5.23 13.96
N ALA A 268 19.39 -3.95 13.60
CA ALA A 268 18.39 -3.40 12.68
C ALA A 268 18.43 -4.12 11.32
N LEU A 269 19.64 -4.32 10.76
CA LEU A 269 19.81 -5.07 9.52
C LEU A 269 19.36 -6.54 9.66
N GLN A 270 19.69 -7.20 10.77
CA GLN A 270 19.26 -8.59 11.02
C GLN A 270 17.73 -8.71 11.06
N MET A 271 17.02 -7.77 11.67
CA MET A 271 15.55 -7.74 11.69
C MET A 271 14.98 -7.67 10.27
N VAL A 272 15.55 -6.84 9.40
CA VAL A 272 15.13 -6.73 8.00
C VAL A 272 15.40 -8.03 7.25
N VAL A 273 16.63 -8.52 7.25
CA VAL A 273 17.05 -9.71 6.51
C VAL A 273 16.24 -10.94 6.92
N HIS A 274 16.05 -11.12 8.22
CA HIS A 274 15.28 -12.25 8.74
C HIS A 274 13.80 -12.16 8.33
N THR A 275 13.16 -11.00 8.47
CA THR A 275 11.76 -10.80 8.08
C THR A 275 11.55 -11.06 6.60
N LEU A 276 12.35 -10.44 5.73
CA LEU A 276 12.24 -10.62 4.28
C LEU A 276 12.47 -12.07 3.86
N ARG A 277 13.46 -12.74 4.45
CA ARG A 277 13.73 -14.15 4.15
C ARG A 277 12.59 -15.08 4.58
N ARG A 278 11.99 -14.83 5.75
CA ARG A 278 10.83 -15.61 6.22
C ARG A 278 9.61 -15.41 5.33
N MET A 279 9.33 -14.16 4.93
CA MET A 279 8.23 -13.84 4.00
C MET A 279 8.44 -14.50 2.62
N ALA A 280 9.65 -14.38 2.03
CA ALA A 280 9.97 -14.94 0.71
C ALA A 280 9.88 -16.48 0.67
N ARG A 281 10.13 -17.15 1.80
CA ARG A 281 10.09 -18.61 1.91
C ARG A 281 8.74 -19.15 2.39
N GLY A 282 7.86 -18.29 2.91
CA GLY A 282 6.50 -18.64 3.32
C GLY A 282 5.54 -18.81 2.16
N GLY A 283 4.29 -19.18 2.49
CA GLY A 283 3.19 -19.20 1.51
C GLY A 283 2.65 -17.81 1.19
N MET A 284 3.08 -16.78 1.94
CA MET A 284 2.82 -15.38 1.61
C MET A 284 3.36 -14.97 0.24
N TYR A 285 4.47 -15.54 -0.19
CA TYR A 285 5.06 -15.35 -1.51
C TYR A 285 4.58 -16.44 -2.46
N ASP A 286 4.04 -16.05 -3.60
CA ASP A 286 3.66 -16.99 -4.65
C ASP A 286 4.91 -17.60 -5.30
N GLN A 287 5.28 -18.81 -4.90
CA GLN A 287 6.51 -19.49 -5.28
C GLN A 287 6.62 -19.79 -6.79
N LEU A 288 5.51 -19.77 -7.53
CA LEU A 288 5.47 -20.04 -8.98
C LEU A 288 5.37 -18.76 -9.80
N GLY A 289 4.39 -17.92 -9.49
CA GLY A 289 4.05 -16.76 -10.31
C GLY A 289 4.67 -15.45 -9.84
N GLY A 290 5.28 -15.42 -8.67
CA GLY A 290 5.77 -14.20 -8.05
C GLY A 290 4.66 -13.34 -7.44
N GLY A 291 5.07 -12.30 -6.73
CA GLY A 291 4.17 -11.43 -5.99
C GLY A 291 3.75 -11.99 -4.63
N PHE A 292 3.26 -11.10 -3.80
CA PHE A 292 2.88 -11.38 -2.41
C PHE A 292 1.37 -11.31 -2.22
N HIS A 293 0.86 -12.22 -1.43
CA HIS A 293 -0.47 -12.16 -0.85
C HIS A 293 -0.55 -11.12 0.27
N ARG A 294 -1.76 -10.77 0.67
CA ARG A 294 -2.07 -9.61 1.52
C ARG A 294 -1.48 -9.67 2.92
N TYR A 295 -1.72 -10.76 3.65
CA TYR A 295 -1.20 -11.00 5.01
C TYR A 295 -1.24 -12.50 5.33
N SER A 296 -0.46 -12.91 6.34
CA SER A 296 -0.52 -14.27 6.87
C SER A 296 -1.51 -14.37 8.01
N VAL A 297 -2.42 -15.35 7.94
CA VAL A 297 -3.37 -15.62 9.03
C VAL A 297 -2.68 -16.31 10.22
N ASP A 298 -1.52 -16.90 9.98
CA ASP A 298 -0.69 -17.55 11.00
C ASP A 298 0.59 -16.76 11.33
N ARG A 299 1.28 -17.19 12.37
CA ARG A 299 2.54 -16.61 12.81
C ARG A 299 3.73 -16.90 11.87
N TYR A 300 3.63 -17.98 11.06
CA TYR A 300 4.75 -18.60 10.37
C TYR A 300 4.96 -18.11 8.94
N TRP A 301 4.12 -17.18 8.46
CA TRP A 301 4.06 -16.71 7.09
C TRP A 301 3.63 -17.78 6.09
N LEU A 302 2.95 -18.86 6.57
CA LEU A 302 2.61 -20.02 5.75
C LEU A 302 1.25 -19.89 5.08
N VAL A 303 0.19 -19.65 5.84
CA VAL A 303 -1.17 -19.57 5.31
C VAL A 303 -1.52 -18.12 5.07
N PRO A 304 -1.57 -17.66 3.80
CA PRO A 304 -1.95 -16.30 3.50
C PRO A 304 -3.47 -16.14 3.42
N HIS A 305 -3.94 -14.91 3.58
CA HIS A 305 -5.16 -14.46 2.91
C HIS A 305 -4.78 -14.17 1.45
N PHE A 306 -5.41 -14.89 0.51
CA PHE A 306 -4.88 -15.06 -0.85
C PHE A 306 -5.06 -13.85 -1.79
N GLU A 307 -5.71 -12.77 -1.38
CA GLU A 307 -5.76 -11.53 -2.18
C GLU A 307 -4.34 -10.98 -2.44
N LYS A 308 -4.13 -10.37 -3.61
CA LYS A 308 -2.88 -9.67 -3.95
C LYS A 308 -3.17 -8.21 -4.27
N MET A 309 -2.66 -7.32 -3.43
CA MET A 309 -2.85 -5.88 -3.58
C MET A 309 -1.69 -5.25 -4.32
N LEU A 310 -1.97 -4.29 -5.21
CA LEU A 310 -0.96 -3.55 -5.95
C LEU A 310 0.04 -2.86 -5.02
N TYR A 311 -0.46 -2.15 -4.00
CA TYR A 311 0.38 -1.39 -3.07
C TYR A 311 1.30 -2.26 -2.22
N ASP A 312 0.89 -3.47 -1.83
CA ASP A 312 1.75 -4.40 -1.08
C ASP A 312 2.92 -4.85 -1.95
N ASN A 313 2.64 -5.24 -3.18
CA ASN A 313 3.63 -5.75 -4.12
C ASN A 313 4.63 -4.66 -4.53
N ALA A 314 4.18 -3.44 -4.78
CA ALA A 314 5.03 -2.30 -5.10
C ALA A 314 6.00 -1.97 -3.95
N GLN A 315 5.49 -1.87 -2.72
CA GLN A 315 6.29 -1.55 -1.55
C GLN A 315 7.27 -2.67 -1.19
N LEU A 316 6.84 -3.94 -1.29
CA LEU A 316 7.71 -5.09 -1.02
C LEU A 316 8.81 -5.24 -2.05
N ALA A 317 8.52 -5.10 -3.35
CA ALA A 317 9.55 -5.12 -4.39
C ALA A 317 10.67 -4.11 -4.08
N ARG A 318 10.31 -2.89 -3.67
CA ARG A 318 11.27 -1.87 -3.23
C ARG A 318 12.04 -2.31 -1.98
N SER A 319 11.38 -2.85 -0.96
CA SER A 319 12.04 -3.30 0.28
C SER A 319 13.06 -4.41 0.01
N TYR A 320 12.75 -5.35 -0.86
CA TYR A 320 13.68 -6.41 -1.28
C TYR A 320 14.86 -5.85 -2.07
N LEU A 321 14.65 -4.88 -2.96
CA LEU A 321 15.74 -4.21 -3.69
C LEU A 321 16.65 -3.40 -2.76
N GLU A 322 16.09 -2.63 -1.82
CA GLU A 322 16.87 -1.89 -0.82
C GLU A 322 17.71 -2.85 0.02
N ALA A 323 17.13 -3.97 0.47
CA ALA A 323 17.85 -5.00 1.23
C ALA A 323 18.95 -5.69 0.37
N TRP A 324 18.69 -5.95 -0.91
CA TRP A 324 19.73 -6.46 -1.83
C TRP A 324 20.89 -5.49 -1.98
N LEU A 325 20.64 -4.19 -2.15
CA LEU A 325 21.70 -3.18 -2.26
C LEU A 325 22.57 -3.09 -1.00
N VAL A 326 22.01 -3.39 0.18
CA VAL A 326 22.75 -3.40 1.45
C VAL A 326 23.54 -4.70 1.64
N THR A 327 22.94 -5.85 1.30
CA THR A 327 23.48 -7.16 1.67
C THR A 327 24.18 -7.90 0.53
N GLY A 328 23.82 -7.61 -0.73
CA GLY A 328 24.24 -8.38 -1.91
C GLY A 328 23.53 -9.72 -2.07
N GLU A 329 22.54 -10.07 -1.23
CA GLU A 329 21.84 -11.36 -1.28
C GLU A 329 20.98 -11.49 -2.54
N THR A 330 21.38 -12.42 -3.42
CA THR A 330 20.70 -12.64 -4.72
C THR A 330 19.26 -13.13 -4.59
N GLU A 331 18.90 -13.78 -3.47
CA GLU A 331 17.52 -14.17 -3.18
C GLU A 331 16.60 -12.94 -3.14
N PHE A 332 17.04 -11.84 -2.53
CA PHE A 332 16.25 -10.60 -2.45
C PHE A 332 16.06 -9.94 -3.81
N ARG A 333 17.14 -9.91 -4.62
CA ARG A 333 17.03 -9.43 -5.99
C ARG A 333 16.00 -10.24 -6.80
N ARG A 334 16.12 -11.57 -6.77
CA ARG A 334 15.19 -12.47 -7.47
C ARG A 334 13.72 -12.24 -7.07
N VAL A 335 13.45 -12.16 -5.77
CA VAL A 335 12.09 -11.93 -5.26
C VAL A 335 11.53 -10.58 -5.73
N ALA A 336 12.34 -9.53 -5.74
CA ALA A 336 11.93 -8.23 -6.25
C ALA A 336 11.62 -8.27 -7.75
N GLU A 337 12.50 -8.88 -8.57
CA GLU A 337 12.29 -9.02 -10.01
C GLU A 337 11.03 -9.85 -10.30
N GLU A 338 10.86 -11.02 -9.69
CA GLU A 338 9.67 -11.87 -9.87
C GLU A 338 8.37 -11.16 -9.41
N THR A 339 8.42 -10.30 -8.40
CA THR A 339 7.27 -9.50 -7.95
C THR A 339 6.90 -8.42 -8.96
N LEU A 340 7.88 -7.71 -9.51
CA LEU A 340 7.63 -6.70 -10.55
C LEU A 340 7.17 -7.35 -11.87
N ASP A 341 7.75 -8.49 -12.24
CA ASP A 341 7.32 -9.27 -13.42
C ASP A 341 5.88 -9.79 -13.28
N TYR A 342 5.43 -10.15 -12.06
CA TYR A 342 4.03 -10.44 -11.76
C TYR A 342 3.14 -9.23 -12.04
N LEU A 343 3.50 -8.03 -11.58
CA LEU A 343 2.72 -6.81 -11.82
C LEU A 343 2.62 -6.50 -13.32
N VAL A 344 3.70 -6.66 -14.08
CA VAL A 344 3.68 -6.49 -15.54
C VAL A 344 2.77 -7.50 -16.22
N ARG A 345 2.85 -8.76 -15.84
CA ARG A 345 2.13 -9.87 -16.50
C ARG A 345 0.64 -9.89 -16.20
N ASP A 346 0.26 -9.67 -14.91
CA ASP A 346 -1.10 -9.94 -14.44
C ASP A 346 -1.89 -8.67 -14.06
N MET A 347 -1.21 -7.55 -13.77
CA MET A 347 -1.83 -6.34 -13.20
C MET A 347 -1.76 -5.10 -14.08
N THR A 348 -1.28 -5.20 -15.33
CA THR A 348 -1.10 -4.03 -16.20
C THR A 348 -2.27 -3.85 -17.17
N ASP A 349 -2.81 -2.63 -17.22
CA ASP A 349 -3.74 -2.19 -18.26
C ASP A 349 -3.00 -1.90 -19.57
N PRO A 350 -3.57 -2.24 -20.74
CA PRO A 350 -2.97 -1.93 -22.04
C PRO A 350 -2.66 -0.45 -22.25
N ALA A 351 -3.35 0.48 -21.60
CA ALA A 351 -3.06 1.90 -21.68
C ALA A 351 -1.88 2.36 -20.81
N GLY A 352 -1.43 1.55 -19.83
CA GLY A 352 -0.25 1.82 -19.01
C GLY A 352 -0.51 2.00 -17.52
N GLY A 353 -1.76 1.93 -17.05
CA GLY A 353 -2.11 1.88 -15.64
C GLY A 353 -1.88 0.50 -15.03
N PHE A 354 -1.83 0.41 -13.70
CA PHE A 354 -1.86 -0.84 -12.97
C PHE A 354 -3.17 -0.99 -12.22
N TYR A 355 -3.78 -2.17 -12.35
CA TYR A 355 -5.01 -2.55 -11.67
C TYR A 355 -4.82 -2.67 -10.15
N SER A 356 -5.91 -2.52 -9.39
CA SER A 356 -5.80 -2.36 -7.94
C SER A 356 -5.56 -3.65 -7.17
N ALA A 357 -6.26 -4.74 -7.51
CA ALA A 357 -6.18 -5.97 -6.73
C ALA A 357 -6.54 -7.22 -7.53
N GLN A 358 -6.07 -8.36 -7.02
CA GLN A 358 -6.53 -9.69 -7.41
C GLN A 358 -7.22 -10.32 -6.20
N ASP A 359 -8.42 -10.88 -6.43
CA ASP A 359 -9.26 -11.47 -5.38
C ASP A 359 -8.57 -12.69 -4.71
N ALA A 360 -8.97 -12.98 -3.49
CA ALA A 360 -8.57 -14.20 -2.80
C ALA A 360 -9.29 -15.44 -3.34
N ASP A 361 -10.54 -15.26 -3.81
CA ASP A 361 -11.44 -16.33 -4.20
C ASP A 361 -11.34 -16.66 -5.70
N SER A 362 -11.37 -17.95 -6.02
CA SER A 362 -11.62 -18.45 -7.36
C SER A 362 -12.73 -19.49 -7.29
N GLU A 363 -13.77 -19.35 -8.13
CA GLU A 363 -14.96 -20.23 -8.13
C GLU A 363 -15.61 -20.34 -6.74
N GLY A 364 -15.56 -19.26 -5.94
CA GLY A 364 -16.17 -19.17 -4.61
C GLY A 364 -15.38 -19.83 -3.47
N GLU A 365 -14.15 -20.33 -3.74
CA GLU A 365 -13.25 -20.92 -2.74
C GLU A 365 -11.98 -20.09 -2.62
N GLU A 366 -11.60 -19.70 -1.39
CA GLU A 366 -10.37 -18.98 -1.12
C GLU A 366 -9.14 -19.81 -1.44
N GLY A 367 -8.19 -19.23 -2.17
CA GLY A 367 -6.90 -19.86 -2.48
C GLY A 367 -6.93 -20.96 -3.53
N LYS A 368 -8.09 -21.36 -4.06
CA LYS A 368 -8.25 -22.49 -4.99
C LYS A 368 -7.30 -22.45 -6.18
N PHE A 369 -7.05 -21.27 -6.73
CA PHE A 369 -6.14 -21.06 -7.85
C PHE A 369 -4.68 -21.38 -7.49
N PHE A 370 -4.26 -21.16 -6.25
CA PHE A 370 -2.86 -21.18 -5.82
C PHE A 370 -2.40 -22.50 -5.21
N VAL A 371 -3.33 -23.28 -4.66
CA VAL A 371 -3.01 -24.50 -3.91
C VAL A 371 -2.89 -25.73 -4.81
N TRP A 372 -2.17 -26.77 -4.30
CA TRP A 372 -1.80 -27.95 -5.05
C TRP A 372 -2.04 -29.23 -4.24
N LYS A 373 -2.39 -30.33 -4.96
CA LYS A 373 -2.35 -31.69 -4.42
C LYS A 373 -1.11 -32.41 -4.88
N MET A 374 -0.67 -33.41 -4.12
CA MET A 374 0.49 -34.23 -4.50
C MET A 374 0.27 -34.96 -5.82
N GLU A 375 -0.96 -35.44 -6.06
CA GLU A 375 -1.33 -36.14 -7.30
C GLU A 375 -1.17 -35.27 -8.53
N GLU A 376 -1.54 -33.99 -8.45
CA GLU A 376 -1.36 -33.04 -9.55
C GLU A 376 0.12 -32.85 -9.92
N LEU A 377 1.02 -32.80 -8.89
CA LEU A 377 2.45 -32.68 -9.15
C LEU A 377 2.97 -33.94 -9.88
N VAL A 378 2.52 -35.13 -9.46
CA VAL A 378 2.92 -36.39 -10.09
C VAL A 378 2.43 -36.48 -11.55
N GLU A 379 1.19 -36.08 -11.80
CA GLU A 379 0.61 -36.05 -13.16
C GLU A 379 1.39 -35.11 -14.10
N ILE A 380 1.77 -33.94 -13.60
CA ILE A 380 2.43 -32.91 -14.41
C ILE A 380 3.92 -33.20 -14.62
N LEU A 381 4.64 -33.64 -13.57
CA LEU A 381 6.10 -33.72 -13.54
C LEU A 381 6.64 -35.14 -13.66
N GLY A 382 5.81 -36.17 -13.44
CA GLY A 382 6.25 -37.55 -13.20
C GLY A 382 6.71 -37.76 -11.75
N ALA A 383 6.74 -39.04 -11.30
CA ALA A 383 6.93 -39.38 -9.89
C ALA A 383 8.27 -38.87 -9.30
N ASP A 384 9.37 -39.02 -10.04
CA ASP A 384 10.71 -38.68 -9.54
C ASP A 384 10.90 -37.15 -9.35
N ASP A 385 10.54 -36.34 -10.36
CA ASP A 385 10.63 -34.90 -10.26
C ASP A 385 9.60 -34.34 -9.27
N ALA A 386 8.38 -34.89 -9.24
CA ALA A 386 7.35 -34.48 -8.29
C ALA A 386 7.81 -34.69 -6.84
N ARG A 387 8.49 -35.81 -6.52
CA ARG A 387 9.05 -36.09 -5.19
C ARG A 387 10.08 -35.03 -4.77
N LEU A 388 10.96 -34.62 -5.67
CA LEU A 388 11.98 -33.60 -5.40
C LEU A 388 11.35 -32.21 -5.24
N VAL A 389 10.39 -31.86 -6.11
CA VAL A 389 9.64 -30.61 -6.07
C VAL A 389 8.80 -30.52 -4.80
N ALA A 390 8.10 -31.60 -4.42
CA ALA A 390 7.32 -31.68 -3.19
C ALA A 390 8.20 -31.48 -1.95
N ALA A 391 9.35 -32.14 -1.89
CA ALA A 391 10.30 -31.96 -0.80
C ALA A 391 10.83 -30.52 -0.67
N TYR A 392 11.03 -29.83 -1.80
CA TYR A 392 11.49 -28.44 -1.80
C TYR A 392 10.39 -27.45 -1.43
N TYR A 393 9.16 -27.66 -1.93
CA TYR A 393 8.02 -26.74 -1.69
C TYR A 393 7.11 -27.18 -0.54
N GLY A 394 7.54 -28.12 0.29
CA GLY A 394 6.80 -28.51 1.49
C GLY A 394 5.45 -29.19 1.21
N VAL A 395 5.30 -29.81 0.04
CA VAL A 395 4.06 -30.51 -0.35
C VAL A 395 3.99 -31.89 0.35
N THR A 396 2.86 -32.18 0.95
CA THR A 396 2.56 -33.46 1.62
C THR A 396 1.33 -34.14 1.02
N GLU A 397 1.18 -35.45 1.22
CA GLU A 397 0.04 -36.23 0.70
C GLU A 397 -1.30 -35.77 1.29
N HIS A 398 -1.31 -35.41 2.59
CA HIS A 398 -2.54 -35.01 3.28
C HIS A 398 -2.88 -33.52 3.13
N GLY A 399 -1.95 -32.73 2.60
CA GLY A 399 -2.10 -31.29 2.57
C GLY A 399 -2.02 -30.63 3.96
N HIS A 400 -1.87 -29.32 3.99
CA HIS A 400 -1.84 -28.53 5.23
C HIS A 400 -2.80 -27.32 5.16
N PHE A 401 -3.58 -27.23 4.08
CA PHE A 401 -4.63 -26.24 3.89
C PHE A 401 -5.81 -26.91 3.17
N GLU A 402 -6.88 -27.23 3.89
CA GLU A 402 -8.10 -27.86 3.38
C GLU A 402 -7.86 -29.10 2.48
N GLY A 403 -6.92 -29.96 2.87
CA GLY A 403 -6.55 -31.16 2.10
C GLY A 403 -5.69 -30.90 0.86
N LYS A 404 -5.22 -29.66 0.68
CA LYS A 404 -4.32 -29.20 -0.38
C LYS A 404 -3.05 -28.57 0.25
N ASN A 405 -2.11 -28.18 -0.58
CA ASN A 405 -0.84 -27.60 -0.14
C ASN A 405 -0.63 -26.19 -0.66
N ILE A 406 -0.17 -25.31 0.21
CA ILE A 406 0.38 -24.00 -0.14
C ILE A 406 1.88 -24.20 -0.36
N LEU A 407 2.40 -23.83 -1.53
CA LEU A 407 3.82 -23.94 -1.82
C LEU A 407 4.62 -22.95 -0.96
N HIS A 408 5.63 -23.45 -0.26
CA HIS A 408 6.54 -22.68 0.58
C HIS A 408 7.92 -23.36 0.62
N VAL A 409 8.95 -22.69 1.09
CA VAL A 409 10.32 -23.22 1.14
C VAL A 409 10.73 -23.47 2.58
N PRO A 410 10.51 -24.67 3.13
CA PRO A 410 10.77 -24.99 4.56
C PRO A 410 12.27 -25.05 4.90
N ALA A 411 13.12 -25.30 3.91
CA ALA A 411 14.58 -25.36 4.08
C ALA A 411 15.31 -24.90 2.83
N ASP A 412 16.58 -24.50 2.97
CA ASP A 412 17.40 -24.14 1.83
C ASP A 412 17.67 -25.32 0.89
N LEU A 413 17.96 -25.01 -0.38
CA LEU A 413 18.13 -25.98 -1.46
C LEU A 413 19.18 -27.04 -1.11
N SER A 414 20.29 -26.70 -0.48
CA SER A 414 21.36 -27.61 -0.13
C SER A 414 20.93 -28.61 0.97
N THR A 415 20.14 -28.14 1.92
CA THR A 415 19.56 -28.98 2.97
C THR A 415 18.54 -29.97 2.40
N VAL A 416 17.66 -29.52 1.51
CA VAL A 416 16.69 -30.41 0.84
C VAL A 416 17.41 -31.43 -0.04
N ALA A 417 18.36 -31.01 -0.85
CA ALA A 417 19.15 -31.89 -1.72
C ALA A 417 19.84 -33.02 -0.92
N ARG A 418 20.44 -32.67 0.23
CA ARG A 418 21.07 -33.65 1.13
C ARG A 418 20.06 -34.64 1.70
N ARG A 419 18.89 -34.17 2.14
CA ARG A 419 17.81 -35.06 2.65
C ARG A 419 17.27 -36.00 1.57
N MET A 420 17.23 -35.54 0.33
CA MET A 420 16.74 -36.33 -0.80
C MET A 420 17.81 -37.22 -1.44
N GLY A 421 19.06 -37.12 -1.00
CA GLY A 421 20.18 -37.93 -1.52
C GLY A 421 20.61 -37.55 -2.93
N VAL A 422 20.38 -36.31 -3.36
CA VAL A 422 20.74 -35.82 -4.69
C VAL A 422 21.69 -34.62 -4.63
N PRO A 423 22.54 -34.40 -5.65
CA PRO A 423 23.36 -33.20 -5.71
C PRO A 423 22.51 -31.92 -5.81
N ALA A 424 22.96 -30.83 -5.16
CA ALA A 424 22.23 -29.57 -5.17
C ALA A 424 21.98 -28.99 -6.58
N HIS A 425 22.91 -29.18 -7.52
CA HIS A 425 22.72 -28.75 -8.91
C HIS A 425 21.65 -29.56 -9.63
N GLN A 426 21.49 -30.84 -9.31
CA GLN A 426 20.41 -31.68 -9.88
C GLN A 426 19.04 -31.20 -9.37
N LEU A 427 18.90 -30.97 -8.07
CA LEU A 427 17.67 -30.40 -7.53
C LEU A 427 17.35 -29.05 -8.17
N ARG A 428 18.36 -28.17 -8.34
CA ARG A 428 18.20 -26.90 -9.04
C ARG A 428 17.64 -27.08 -10.45
N ALA A 429 18.25 -27.98 -11.23
CA ALA A 429 17.83 -28.24 -12.60
C ALA A 429 16.38 -28.80 -12.67
N VAL A 430 15.97 -29.62 -11.67
CA VAL A 430 14.58 -30.08 -11.56
C VAL A 430 13.63 -28.89 -11.31
N LEU A 431 13.96 -28.02 -10.36
CA LEU A 431 13.13 -26.85 -10.02
C LEU A 431 13.02 -25.88 -11.20
N ASP A 432 14.13 -25.63 -11.90
CA ASP A 432 14.18 -24.70 -13.04
C ASP A 432 13.27 -25.14 -14.20
N ARG A 433 13.11 -26.46 -14.44
CA ARG A 433 12.18 -26.97 -15.44
C ARG A 433 10.74 -27.17 -14.92
N ALA A 434 10.58 -27.44 -13.62
CA ALA A 434 9.27 -27.69 -13.02
C ALA A 434 8.45 -26.40 -12.82
N ARG A 435 9.08 -25.31 -12.33
CA ARG A 435 8.40 -24.03 -12.05
C ARG A 435 7.62 -23.49 -13.25
N PRO A 436 8.20 -23.30 -14.45
CA PRO A 436 7.45 -22.77 -15.59
C PRO A 436 6.33 -23.72 -16.03
N ARG A 437 6.52 -25.05 -15.92
CA ARG A 437 5.50 -26.04 -16.29
C ARG A 437 4.31 -25.99 -15.32
N LEU A 438 4.55 -25.93 -14.01
CA LEU A 438 3.51 -25.77 -13.01
C LEU A 438 2.78 -24.44 -13.17
N LEU A 439 3.51 -23.34 -13.41
CA LEU A 439 2.90 -22.03 -13.67
C LEU A 439 1.99 -22.07 -14.90
N GLN A 440 2.42 -22.69 -15.99
CA GLN A 440 1.62 -22.84 -17.21
C GLN A 440 0.32 -23.61 -16.95
N VAL A 441 0.38 -24.73 -16.23
CA VAL A 441 -0.81 -25.50 -15.86
C VAL A 441 -1.73 -24.67 -14.94
N ARG A 442 -1.18 -23.97 -13.96
CA ARG A 442 -1.97 -23.10 -13.08
C ARG A 442 -2.69 -21.98 -13.85
N GLN A 443 -2.05 -21.42 -14.87
CA GLN A 443 -2.66 -20.36 -15.69
C GLN A 443 -3.86 -20.85 -16.51
N SER A 444 -4.05 -22.15 -16.70
CA SER A 444 -5.25 -22.72 -17.33
C SER A 444 -6.42 -22.89 -16.35
N ARG A 445 -6.22 -22.77 -15.05
CA ARG A 445 -7.28 -22.76 -14.03
C ARG A 445 -8.11 -21.47 -14.14
N VAL A 446 -9.32 -21.50 -13.59
CA VAL A 446 -10.12 -20.27 -13.44
C VAL A 446 -9.38 -19.30 -12.54
N LYS A 447 -9.05 -18.14 -13.08
CA LYS A 447 -8.30 -17.10 -12.33
C LYS A 447 -9.19 -16.45 -11.28
N PRO A 448 -8.61 -16.00 -10.15
CA PRO A 448 -9.30 -15.10 -9.24
C PRO A 448 -9.77 -13.83 -9.95
N GLY A 449 -10.86 -13.26 -9.47
CA GLY A 449 -11.36 -11.97 -9.92
C GLY A 449 -10.26 -10.91 -9.84
N ARG A 450 -10.30 -9.93 -10.76
CA ARG A 450 -9.38 -8.80 -10.71
C ARG A 450 -10.19 -7.50 -10.65
N ASP A 451 -9.77 -6.60 -9.79
CA ASP A 451 -10.33 -5.26 -9.72
C ASP A 451 -9.57 -4.35 -10.68
N ASP A 452 -10.18 -4.11 -11.83
CA ASP A 452 -9.57 -3.41 -12.96
C ASP A 452 -9.61 -1.88 -12.85
N LYS A 453 -9.99 -1.32 -11.70
CA LYS A 453 -9.82 0.13 -11.47
C LYS A 453 -8.35 0.48 -11.23
N VAL A 454 -7.98 1.68 -11.64
CA VAL A 454 -6.62 2.25 -11.50
C VAL A 454 -6.68 3.39 -10.49
N LEU A 455 -6.02 3.23 -9.35
CA LEU A 455 -5.96 4.23 -8.28
C LEU A 455 -4.67 5.05 -8.39
N THR A 456 -4.76 6.36 -8.33
CA THR A 456 -3.62 7.28 -8.50
C THR A 456 -2.54 7.02 -7.45
N SER A 457 -2.90 6.93 -6.18
CA SER A 457 -1.97 6.69 -5.07
C SER A 457 -1.19 5.39 -5.22
N TRP A 458 -1.88 4.27 -5.52
CA TRP A 458 -1.23 2.96 -5.63
C TRP A 458 -0.35 2.85 -6.87
N ASN A 459 -0.75 3.52 -7.95
CA ASN A 459 0.08 3.64 -9.15
C ASN A 459 1.31 4.53 -8.90
N GLY A 460 1.21 5.56 -8.06
CA GLY A 460 2.36 6.35 -7.61
C GLY A 460 3.41 5.50 -6.89
N LEU A 461 2.98 4.63 -5.96
CA LEU A 461 3.85 3.65 -5.28
C LEU A 461 4.49 2.67 -6.29
N THR A 462 3.73 2.22 -7.27
CA THR A 462 4.18 1.29 -8.31
C THR A 462 5.19 1.96 -9.25
N LEU A 463 4.92 3.19 -9.68
CA LEU A 463 5.85 4.02 -10.45
C LEU A 463 7.19 4.16 -9.73
N ARG A 464 7.15 4.46 -8.42
CA ARG A 464 8.33 4.53 -7.57
C ARG A 464 9.12 3.22 -7.58
N ALA A 465 8.44 2.08 -7.44
CA ALA A 465 9.07 0.77 -7.41
C ALA A 465 9.76 0.42 -8.75
N PHE A 466 9.08 0.64 -9.88
CA PHE A 466 9.65 0.39 -11.21
C PHE A 466 10.80 1.34 -11.54
N ALA A 467 10.68 2.63 -11.24
CA ALA A 467 11.75 3.60 -11.47
C ALA A 467 13.00 3.24 -10.64
N PHE A 468 12.83 2.87 -9.38
CA PHE A 468 13.92 2.44 -8.50
C PHE A 468 14.56 1.13 -8.99
N ALA A 469 13.75 0.14 -9.39
CA ALA A 469 14.22 -1.13 -9.92
C ALA A 469 15.00 -0.94 -11.23
N ALA A 470 14.49 -0.15 -12.16
CA ALA A 470 15.16 0.19 -13.42
C ALA A 470 16.56 0.78 -13.17
N ALA A 471 16.66 1.70 -12.22
CA ALA A 471 17.92 2.33 -11.84
C ALA A 471 18.91 1.35 -11.18
N ALA A 472 18.46 0.58 -10.18
CA ALA A 472 19.31 -0.31 -9.38
C ALA A 472 19.78 -1.54 -10.18
N LEU A 473 18.90 -2.10 -11.03
CA LEU A 473 19.14 -3.33 -11.79
C LEU A 473 19.65 -3.06 -13.21
N SER A 474 19.63 -1.79 -13.67
CA SER A 474 19.93 -1.41 -15.07
C SER A 474 18.99 -2.13 -16.07
N ARG A 475 17.69 -2.23 -15.74
CA ARG A 475 16.63 -2.88 -16.51
C ARG A 475 15.86 -1.84 -17.33
N ASP A 476 16.16 -1.79 -18.65
CA ASP A 476 15.52 -0.83 -19.57
C ASP A 476 14.04 -1.10 -19.79
N ASP A 477 13.61 -2.35 -19.75
CA ASP A 477 12.20 -2.74 -19.82
C ASP A 477 11.40 -2.19 -18.60
N TYR A 478 11.95 -2.19 -17.39
CA TYR A 478 11.30 -1.55 -16.23
C TYR A 478 11.26 -0.02 -16.35
N ARG A 479 12.26 0.60 -17.00
CA ARG A 479 12.23 2.03 -17.32
C ARG A 479 11.06 2.36 -18.23
N LEU A 480 10.86 1.60 -19.31
CA LEU A 480 9.75 1.79 -20.24
C LEU A 480 8.38 1.60 -19.54
N VAL A 481 8.26 0.64 -18.63
CA VAL A 481 7.06 0.45 -17.81
C VAL A 481 6.79 1.68 -16.95
N ALA A 482 7.80 2.21 -16.26
CA ALA A 482 7.66 3.40 -15.42
C ALA A 482 7.27 4.64 -16.24
N GLU A 483 7.92 4.88 -17.37
CA GLU A 483 7.60 6.01 -18.26
C GLU A 483 6.17 5.92 -18.79
N ARG A 484 5.75 4.74 -19.23
CA ARG A 484 4.39 4.51 -19.73
C ARG A 484 3.33 4.71 -18.64
N ASN A 485 3.61 4.28 -17.42
CA ASN A 485 2.72 4.49 -16.28
C ASN A 485 2.60 5.97 -15.91
N ALA A 486 3.71 6.70 -15.86
CA ALA A 486 3.69 8.15 -15.60
C ALA A 486 2.91 8.94 -16.66
N GLU A 487 3.12 8.62 -17.94
CA GLU A 487 2.36 9.23 -19.04
C GLU A 487 0.85 8.90 -18.95
N PHE A 488 0.49 7.67 -18.55
CA PHE A 488 -0.89 7.28 -18.34
C PHE A 488 -1.53 8.10 -17.21
N LEU A 489 -0.88 8.17 -16.04
CA LEU A 489 -1.38 8.92 -14.88
C LEU A 489 -1.58 10.42 -15.23
N TRP A 490 -0.59 11.01 -15.90
CA TRP A 490 -0.63 12.40 -16.30
C TRP A 490 -1.78 12.72 -17.26
N ARG A 491 -2.06 11.82 -18.22
CA ARG A 491 -3.07 12.05 -19.25
C ARG A 491 -4.48 11.63 -18.88
N LYS A 492 -4.62 10.59 -18.02
CA LYS A 492 -5.92 9.96 -17.74
C LYS A 492 -6.50 10.34 -16.38
N LEU A 493 -5.66 10.71 -15.43
CA LEU A 493 -6.07 11.02 -14.06
C LEU A 493 -5.91 12.52 -13.72
N ARG A 494 -6.01 13.38 -14.74
CA ARG A 494 -5.97 14.82 -14.58
C ARG A 494 -7.06 15.47 -15.43
N THR A 495 -7.75 16.47 -14.86
CA THR A 495 -8.70 17.29 -15.64
C THR A 495 -7.97 18.29 -16.54
N ALA A 496 -8.71 18.91 -17.47
CA ALA A 496 -8.17 19.96 -18.34
C ALA A 496 -7.64 21.18 -17.56
N GLU A 497 -8.23 21.47 -16.39
CA GLU A 497 -7.85 22.55 -15.48
C GLU A 497 -6.67 22.16 -14.56
N GLY A 498 -6.15 20.93 -14.69
CA GLY A 498 -4.99 20.44 -13.95
C GLY A 498 -5.31 19.76 -12.62
N ARG A 499 -6.59 19.55 -12.26
CA ARG A 499 -6.98 18.87 -11.04
C ARG A 499 -6.66 17.38 -11.13
N LEU A 500 -5.96 16.83 -10.12
CA LEU A 500 -5.70 15.40 -10.02
C LEU A 500 -6.97 14.65 -9.58
N LEU A 501 -7.20 13.48 -10.19
CA LEU A 501 -8.33 12.58 -9.90
C LEU A 501 -7.88 11.32 -9.19
N ARG A 502 -8.80 10.72 -8.40
CA ARG A 502 -8.54 9.54 -7.57
C ARG A 502 -8.46 8.25 -8.37
N VAL A 503 -9.44 8.00 -9.22
CA VAL A 503 -9.64 6.69 -9.85
C VAL A 503 -9.97 6.82 -11.33
N TRP A 504 -9.44 5.88 -12.11
CA TRP A 504 -9.80 5.66 -13.50
C TRP A 504 -10.27 4.22 -13.68
N ALA A 505 -11.29 4.03 -14.52
CA ALA A 505 -11.84 2.74 -14.89
C ALA A 505 -11.84 2.56 -16.41
N PRO A 506 -11.40 1.38 -16.93
CA PRO A 506 -11.42 1.08 -18.36
C PRO A 506 -12.85 0.92 -18.89
N ALA A 507 -13.01 0.98 -20.22
CA ALA A 507 -14.29 0.79 -20.90
C ALA A 507 -14.94 -0.58 -20.57
N SER A 508 -14.14 -1.60 -20.28
CA SER A 508 -14.63 -2.92 -19.86
C SER A 508 -15.47 -2.88 -18.57
N LEU A 509 -15.20 -1.93 -17.68
CA LEU A 509 -15.98 -1.73 -16.46
C LEU A 509 -17.13 -0.75 -16.64
N THR A 510 -16.96 0.28 -17.46
CA THR A 510 -17.96 1.36 -17.61
C THR A 510 -19.03 1.04 -18.64
N GLY A 511 -18.75 0.09 -19.54
CA GLY A 511 -19.64 -0.31 -20.64
C GLY A 511 -19.60 0.59 -21.87
N ASP A 512 -19.03 1.80 -21.76
CA ASP A 512 -18.94 2.80 -22.82
C ASP A 512 -17.49 3.27 -23.00
N GLU A 513 -17.19 4.50 -22.54
CA GLU A 513 -15.85 5.08 -22.57
C GLU A 513 -15.16 4.99 -21.20
N PRO A 514 -13.82 4.88 -21.17
CA PRO A 514 -13.08 4.94 -19.92
C PRO A 514 -13.37 6.24 -19.16
N ARG A 515 -13.52 6.16 -17.83
CA ARG A 515 -13.86 7.32 -16.99
C ARG A 515 -12.90 7.47 -15.82
N ALA A 516 -12.56 8.72 -15.51
CA ALA A 516 -11.90 9.09 -14.26
C ALA A 516 -12.88 9.83 -13.35
N ARG A 517 -12.84 9.60 -12.04
CA ARG A 517 -13.76 10.18 -11.06
C ARG A 517 -13.05 10.56 -9.77
N TYR A 518 -13.75 11.37 -9.00
CA TYR A 518 -13.39 11.91 -7.69
C TYR A 518 -12.12 12.74 -7.70
N ASN A 519 -12.16 13.86 -7.00
CA ASN A 519 -10.96 14.63 -6.73
C ASN A 519 -9.99 13.81 -5.90
N ALA A 520 -8.72 13.89 -6.23
CA ALA A 520 -7.67 13.19 -5.54
C ALA A 520 -7.54 13.63 -4.08
N TYR A 521 -7.15 12.69 -3.22
CA TYR A 521 -6.85 12.90 -1.81
C TYR A 521 -5.36 13.23 -1.61
N LEU A 522 -4.96 13.60 -0.40
CA LEU A 522 -3.57 13.88 -0.05
C LEU A 522 -2.62 12.75 -0.47
N GLU A 523 -2.98 11.49 -0.20
CA GLU A 523 -2.15 10.32 -0.55
C GLU A 523 -1.92 10.16 -2.05
N ASP A 524 -2.88 10.59 -2.90
CA ASP A 524 -2.75 10.53 -4.35
C ASP A 524 -1.67 11.50 -4.84
N TYR A 525 -1.72 12.75 -4.35
CA TYR A 525 -0.68 13.74 -4.64
C TYR A 525 0.68 13.28 -4.15
N ALA A 526 0.77 12.88 -2.87
CA ALA A 526 2.03 12.53 -2.23
C ALA A 526 2.73 11.34 -2.90
N ASN A 527 2.01 10.24 -3.14
CA ASN A 527 2.58 9.04 -3.74
C ASN A 527 2.92 9.23 -5.23
N LEU A 528 2.10 10.01 -5.97
CA LEU A 528 2.42 10.31 -7.36
C LEU A 528 3.69 11.17 -7.46
N ILE A 529 3.85 12.19 -6.62
CA ILE A 529 5.07 13.01 -6.57
C ILE A 529 6.30 12.14 -6.25
N ASP A 530 6.23 11.20 -5.29
CA ASP A 530 7.34 10.30 -4.97
C ASP A 530 7.73 9.43 -6.18
N GLY A 531 6.74 8.92 -6.90
CA GLY A 531 6.95 8.19 -8.15
C GLY A 531 7.60 9.03 -9.26
N LEU A 532 7.11 10.25 -9.47
CA LEU A 532 7.64 11.18 -10.49
C LEU A 532 9.07 11.65 -10.17
N LEU A 533 9.39 11.93 -8.90
CA LEU A 533 10.75 12.26 -8.47
C LEU A 533 11.73 11.11 -8.70
N ALA A 534 11.27 9.87 -8.49
CA ALA A 534 12.08 8.70 -8.81
C ALA A 534 12.30 8.54 -10.32
N LEU A 535 11.27 8.76 -11.13
CA LEU A 535 11.35 8.70 -12.58
C LEU A 535 12.26 9.81 -13.13
N TYR A 536 12.17 11.04 -12.57
CA TYR A 536 13.11 12.12 -12.88
C TYR A 536 14.56 11.69 -12.65
N GLN A 537 14.88 11.12 -11.49
CA GLN A 537 16.23 10.69 -11.16
C GLN A 537 16.68 9.42 -11.94
N LEU A 538 15.76 8.73 -12.61
CA LEU A 538 16.06 7.63 -13.51
C LEU A 538 16.46 8.13 -14.91
N ASN A 539 15.64 8.98 -15.54
CA ASN A 539 15.81 9.38 -16.94
C ASN A 539 16.19 10.86 -17.14
N PHE A 540 16.15 11.67 -16.08
CA PHE A 540 16.48 13.09 -16.05
C PHE A 540 15.64 13.96 -17.01
N ASP A 541 14.46 13.49 -17.40
CA ASP A 541 13.48 14.31 -18.10
C ASP A 541 12.88 15.34 -17.13
N VAL A 542 13.24 16.59 -17.32
CA VAL A 542 12.88 17.70 -16.42
C VAL A 542 11.36 17.89 -16.28
N ARG A 543 10.56 17.42 -17.26
CA ARG A 543 9.10 17.45 -17.17
C ARG A 543 8.60 16.78 -15.89
N TRP A 544 9.19 15.66 -15.49
CA TRP A 544 8.77 14.93 -14.29
C TRP A 544 9.06 15.71 -13.00
N LEU A 545 10.18 16.46 -12.97
CA LEU A 545 10.48 17.35 -11.86
C LEU A 545 9.52 18.54 -11.81
N GLU A 546 9.22 19.15 -12.96
CA GLU A 546 8.26 20.24 -13.06
C GLU A 546 6.84 19.80 -12.66
N PHE A 547 6.42 18.61 -13.08
CA PHE A 547 5.13 18.04 -12.67
C PHE A 547 5.10 17.73 -11.16
N SER A 548 6.19 17.21 -10.61
CA SER A 548 6.31 17.01 -9.17
C SER A 548 6.17 18.30 -8.39
N ARG A 549 6.77 19.39 -8.88
CA ARG A 549 6.70 20.72 -8.26
C ARG A 549 5.29 21.31 -8.37
N GLU A 550 4.66 21.21 -9.54
CA GLU A 550 3.27 21.64 -9.76
C GLU A 550 2.30 20.94 -8.80
N LEU A 551 2.40 19.62 -8.70
CA LEU A 551 1.56 18.84 -7.79
C LEU A 551 1.86 19.15 -6.31
N ALA A 552 3.12 19.39 -5.93
CA ALA A 552 3.47 19.74 -4.56
C ALA A 552 2.93 21.12 -4.16
N ASP A 553 2.99 22.11 -5.06
CA ASP A 553 2.41 23.44 -4.83
C ASP A 553 0.88 23.33 -4.68
N ALA A 554 0.21 22.58 -5.58
CA ALA A 554 -1.23 22.32 -5.49
C ALA A 554 -1.62 21.56 -4.22
N MET A 555 -0.82 20.58 -3.79
CA MET A 555 -1.00 19.84 -2.54
C MET A 555 -0.94 20.78 -1.33
N ILE A 556 0.05 21.66 -1.28
CA ILE A 556 0.19 22.64 -0.21
C ILE A 556 -1.00 23.61 -0.21
N GLU A 557 -1.37 24.15 -1.35
CA GLU A 557 -2.48 25.09 -1.47
C GLU A 557 -3.82 24.47 -1.02
N GLN A 558 -4.07 23.21 -1.37
CA GLN A 558 -5.39 22.58 -1.20
C GLN A 558 -5.59 21.85 0.12
N PHE A 559 -4.51 21.37 0.75
CA PHE A 559 -4.63 20.46 1.89
C PHE A 559 -3.95 20.96 3.18
N TRP A 560 -3.08 21.96 3.10
CA TRP A 560 -2.31 22.40 4.27
C TRP A 560 -3.18 23.09 5.32
N ASP A 561 -2.94 22.73 6.58
CA ASP A 561 -3.50 23.39 7.76
C ASP A 561 -2.40 24.21 8.45
N GLU A 562 -2.49 25.54 8.32
CA GLU A 562 -1.50 26.46 8.90
C GLU A 562 -1.49 26.43 10.42
N GLU A 563 -2.63 26.17 11.07
CA GLU A 563 -2.73 26.16 12.53
C GLU A 563 -2.09 24.90 13.10
N ALA A 564 -2.33 23.73 12.48
CA ALA A 564 -1.80 22.47 12.97
C ALA A 564 -0.40 22.14 12.44
N GLY A 565 0.03 22.69 11.30
CA GLY A 565 1.32 22.38 10.68
C GLY A 565 1.40 21.01 10.03
N CYS A 566 0.30 20.52 9.47
CA CYS A 566 0.22 19.29 8.68
C CYS A 566 -0.95 19.35 7.68
N PHE A 567 -1.09 18.33 6.84
CA PHE A 567 -2.12 18.26 5.81
C PHE A 567 -3.39 17.56 6.29
N TYR A 568 -4.56 18.05 5.85
CA TYR A 568 -5.79 17.29 5.85
C TYR A 568 -5.77 16.18 4.79
N GLN A 569 -6.56 15.14 4.99
CA GLN A 569 -6.73 14.05 4.01
C GLN A 569 -7.47 14.54 2.75
N THR A 570 -8.47 15.42 2.92
CA THR A 570 -9.30 15.97 1.84
C THR A 570 -8.92 17.43 1.55
N SER A 571 -9.10 17.86 0.29
CA SER A 571 -8.92 19.25 -0.10
C SER A 571 -9.95 20.17 0.57
N HIS A 572 -9.67 21.49 0.60
CA HIS A 572 -10.58 22.45 1.24
C HIS A 572 -11.88 22.68 0.45
N ASP A 573 -11.91 22.34 -0.84
CA ASP A 573 -13.09 22.40 -1.70
C ASP A 573 -13.87 21.08 -1.77
N HIS A 574 -13.53 20.10 -0.91
CA HIS A 574 -14.23 18.83 -0.81
C HIS A 574 -15.65 19.01 -0.24
N GLU A 575 -16.56 18.06 -0.55
CA GLU A 575 -17.90 18.06 0.04
C GLU A 575 -17.86 18.05 1.58
N PRO A 576 -18.78 18.75 2.25
CA PRO A 576 -18.82 18.77 3.71
C PRO A 576 -19.17 17.40 4.26
N LEU A 577 -18.29 16.83 5.08
CA LEU A 577 -18.52 15.59 5.85
C LEU A 577 -18.62 15.88 7.35
N VAL A 578 -18.96 14.86 8.15
CA VAL A 578 -19.09 14.99 9.62
C VAL A 578 -17.78 15.39 10.32
N ALA A 579 -16.63 15.06 9.70
CA ALA A 579 -15.30 15.49 10.13
C ALA A 579 -14.38 15.59 8.93
N ARG A 580 -13.34 16.43 9.03
CA ARG A 580 -12.22 16.50 8.06
C ARG A 580 -10.97 15.99 8.76
N LEU A 581 -10.58 14.77 8.43
CA LEU A 581 -9.50 14.06 9.13
C LEU A 581 -8.12 14.42 8.56
N LYS A 582 -7.09 14.14 9.37
CA LYS A 582 -5.68 14.22 9.00
C LYS A 582 -5.10 12.81 8.95
N ASP A 583 -4.58 12.43 7.79
CA ASP A 583 -3.94 11.14 7.58
C ASP A 583 -2.47 11.23 8.03
N VAL A 584 -2.19 10.78 9.26
CA VAL A 584 -0.88 10.88 9.91
C VAL A 584 -0.30 9.53 10.36
N VAL A 585 -1.08 8.45 10.27
CA VAL A 585 -0.71 7.10 10.74
C VAL A 585 -0.53 6.16 9.56
N ASP A 586 0.67 5.62 9.43
CA ASP A 586 0.96 4.59 8.43
C ASP A 586 0.17 3.31 8.71
N ASN A 587 -0.46 2.77 7.68
CA ASN A 587 -1.24 1.53 7.70
C ASN A 587 -0.64 0.51 6.71
N ALA A 588 -1.46 -0.06 5.83
CA ALA A 588 -0.99 -0.89 4.72
C ALA A 588 -0.26 -0.07 3.64
N VAL A 589 -0.67 1.18 3.49
CA VAL A 589 0.00 2.21 2.68
C VAL A 589 0.55 3.29 3.61
N PRO A 590 1.60 4.01 3.21
CA PRO A 590 2.10 5.11 4.00
C PRO A 590 1.07 6.25 4.07
N ALA A 591 0.98 6.91 5.23
CA ALA A 591 0.11 8.07 5.41
C ALA A 591 0.49 9.20 4.46
N GLY A 592 -0.49 9.94 3.96
CA GLY A 592 -0.25 11.07 3.07
C GLY A 592 0.70 12.10 3.67
N ASN A 593 0.58 12.41 4.97
CA ASN A 593 1.51 13.30 5.68
C ASN A 593 2.93 12.72 5.79
N SER A 594 3.08 11.40 5.99
CA SER A 594 4.39 10.75 6.05
C SER A 594 5.15 10.86 4.73
N VAL A 595 4.46 10.60 3.61
CA VAL A 595 5.04 10.74 2.27
C VAL A 595 5.31 12.20 1.94
N ALA A 596 4.37 13.11 2.25
CA ALA A 596 4.52 14.54 2.02
C ALA A 596 5.78 15.10 2.69
N ALA A 597 6.08 14.72 3.95
CA ALA A 597 7.29 15.14 4.65
C ALA A 597 8.57 14.71 3.90
N ASP A 598 8.60 13.48 3.37
CA ASP A 598 9.77 12.95 2.63
C ASP A 598 9.95 13.65 1.26
N ILE A 599 8.87 13.74 0.45
CA ILE A 599 8.95 14.30 -0.91
C ILE A 599 9.21 15.81 -0.93
N ILE A 600 8.56 16.56 -0.02
CA ILE A 600 8.78 18.01 0.11
C ILE A 600 10.23 18.28 0.54
N GLY A 601 10.79 17.44 1.45
CA GLY A 601 12.20 17.48 1.81
C GLY A 601 13.14 17.21 0.63
N GLN A 602 12.79 16.31 -0.29
CA GLN A 602 13.55 16.05 -1.51
C GLN A 602 13.46 17.23 -2.51
N LEU A 603 12.27 17.81 -2.70
CA LEU A 603 12.08 19.01 -3.54
C LEU A 603 12.87 20.21 -3.03
N ALA A 604 13.00 20.35 -1.70
CA ALA A 604 13.82 21.42 -1.09
C ALA A 604 15.30 21.36 -1.50
N VAL A 605 15.82 20.18 -1.85
CA VAL A 605 17.19 19.98 -2.31
C VAL A 605 17.31 20.03 -3.83
N LEU A 606 16.32 19.46 -4.56
CA LEU A 606 16.35 19.35 -6.02
C LEU A 606 16.05 20.65 -6.74
N THR A 607 15.30 21.58 -6.12
CA THR A 607 14.87 22.83 -6.71
C THR A 607 15.43 24.03 -5.96
N ASP A 608 14.88 25.24 -6.22
CA ASP A 608 15.19 26.47 -5.44
C ASP A 608 14.65 26.39 -3.98
N GLY A 609 14.02 25.29 -3.62
CA GLY A 609 13.53 25.00 -2.27
C GLY A 609 12.30 25.79 -1.86
N ARG A 610 11.61 26.50 -2.78
CA ARG A 610 10.49 27.38 -2.45
C ARG A 610 9.24 27.07 -3.27
N THR A 611 8.07 27.24 -2.63
CA THR A 611 6.78 27.17 -3.32
C THR A 611 6.64 28.34 -4.31
N ARG A 612 5.99 28.13 -5.44
CA ARG A 612 5.80 29.15 -6.47
C ARG A 612 4.83 30.25 -6.02
N ALA A 613 3.78 29.88 -5.28
CA ALA A 613 2.75 30.82 -4.85
C ALA A 613 3.19 31.72 -3.70
N SER A 614 3.67 31.15 -2.60
CA SER A 614 4.00 31.91 -1.38
C SER A 614 5.49 32.24 -1.21
N GLY A 615 6.38 31.55 -1.96
CA GLY A 615 7.82 31.66 -1.77
C GLY A 615 8.34 31.06 -0.45
N ARG A 616 7.46 30.44 0.35
CA ARG A 616 7.83 29.74 1.59
C ARG A 616 8.68 28.50 1.28
N SER A 617 9.62 28.20 2.16
CA SER A 617 10.52 27.06 1.99
C SER A 617 9.77 25.72 2.07
N TYR A 618 9.99 24.84 1.11
CA TYR A 618 9.53 23.45 1.16
C TYR A 618 10.05 22.74 2.43
N ALA A 619 11.31 22.99 2.83
CA ALA A 619 11.89 22.39 4.02
C ALA A 619 11.11 22.73 5.29
N SER A 620 10.50 23.93 5.39
CA SER A 620 9.73 24.34 6.57
C SER A 620 8.42 23.55 6.72
N TYR A 621 7.78 23.16 5.62
CA TYR A 621 6.59 22.30 5.66
C TYR A 621 6.94 20.87 6.12
N ALA A 622 8.00 20.30 5.56
CA ALA A 622 8.49 18.98 5.97
C ALA A 622 8.89 18.94 7.45
N GLU A 623 9.58 19.97 7.92
CA GLU A 623 10.02 20.09 9.31
C GLU A 623 8.83 20.26 10.28
N ALA A 624 7.80 21.02 9.90
CA ALA A 624 6.58 21.17 10.70
C ALA A 624 5.90 19.83 10.97
N ILE A 625 5.72 18.98 9.94
CA ILE A 625 5.12 17.65 10.08
C ILE A 625 5.96 16.76 11.02
N LEU A 626 7.28 16.74 10.83
CA LEU A 626 8.19 15.93 11.65
C LEU A 626 8.18 16.37 13.11
N LEU A 627 8.21 17.69 13.37
CA LEU A 627 8.15 18.25 14.73
C LEU A 627 6.82 17.93 15.41
N LEU A 628 5.71 18.07 14.68
CA LEU A 628 4.37 17.78 15.18
C LEU A 628 4.26 16.34 15.69
N LEU A 629 4.80 15.38 14.95
CA LEU A 629 4.62 13.94 15.21
C LEU A 629 5.82 13.29 15.92
N ARG A 630 6.82 14.05 16.36
CA ARG A 630 8.06 13.51 16.95
C ARG A 630 7.85 12.59 18.15
N GLU A 631 6.94 12.97 19.07
CA GLU A 631 6.64 12.14 20.24
C GLU A 631 5.87 10.87 19.87
N ALA A 632 4.95 10.96 18.92
CA ALA A 632 4.21 9.82 18.41
C ALA A 632 5.15 8.81 17.73
N MET A 633 6.10 9.28 16.90
CA MET A 633 7.14 8.43 16.29
C MET A 633 7.96 7.69 17.34
N ALA A 634 8.37 8.36 18.42
CA ALA A 634 9.16 7.76 19.47
C ALA A 634 8.38 6.71 20.29
N ARG A 635 7.11 7.01 20.60
CA ARG A 635 6.27 6.18 21.49
C ARG A 635 5.57 5.02 20.77
N GLN A 636 5.20 5.21 19.51
CA GLN A 636 4.38 4.28 18.72
C GLN A 636 5.00 3.99 17.33
N PRO A 637 6.25 3.53 17.27
CA PRO A 637 6.99 3.45 16.00
C PRO A 637 6.35 2.52 14.96
N LEU A 638 5.52 1.56 15.37
CA LEU A 638 4.80 0.66 14.46
C LEU A 638 3.87 1.41 13.50
N ALA A 639 3.39 2.58 13.90
CA ALA A 639 2.44 3.40 13.16
C ALA A 639 3.09 4.53 12.33
N PHE A 640 4.44 4.64 12.29
CA PHE A 640 5.14 5.77 11.69
C PHE A 640 6.39 5.36 10.89
N GLY A 641 6.40 4.18 10.28
CA GLY A 641 7.58 3.62 9.60
C GLY A 641 8.08 4.49 8.45
N HIS A 642 7.18 5.07 7.64
CA HIS A 642 7.55 5.96 6.54
C HIS A 642 8.01 7.33 7.07
N LEU A 643 7.31 7.89 8.06
CA LEU A 643 7.69 9.16 8.66
C LEU A 643 9.04 9.07 9.39
N LEU A 644 9.34 7.94 10.05
CA LEU A 644 10.66 7.65 10.61
C LEU A 644 11.75 7.57 9.52
N SER A 645 11.42 7.08 8.33
CA SER A 645 12.32 7.10 7.17
C SER A 645 12.59 8.53 6.68
N ALA A 646 11.58 9.41 6.70
CA ALA A 646 11.72 10.82 6.40
C ALA A 646 12.58 11.55 7.47
N LEU A 647 12.39 11.22 8.75
CA LEU A 647 13.23 11.70 9.85
C LEU A 647 14.71 11.29 9.65
N GLU A 648 14.98 10.01 9.32
CA GLU A 648 16.34 9.53 9.06
C GLU A 648 17.00 10.31 7.91
N ARG A 649 16.27 10.66 6.86
CA ARG A 649 16.77 11.53 5.77
C ARG A 649 17.12 12.92 6.28
N ARG A 650 16.33 13.48 7.19
CA ARG A 650 16.58 14.82 7.77
C ARG A 650 17.77 14.84 8.74
N LEU A 651 18.02 13.71 9.44
CA LEU A 651 19.13 13.56 10.39
C LEU A 651 20.49 13.37 9.70
N VAL A 652 20.51 12.93 8.46
CA VAL A 652 21.73 12.74 7.67
C VAL A 652 21.90 13.93 6.71
N ARG A 653 23.14 14.35 6.47
CA ARG A 653 23.42 15.39 5.47
C ARG A 653 23.02 14.91 4.07
N PRO A 654 22.29 15.72 3.29
CA PRO A 654 21.98 15.38 1.91
C PRO A 654 23.27 15.05 1.13
N LEU A 655 23.20 14.03 0.30
CA LEU A 655 24.23 13.67 -0.66
C LEU A 655 23.76 14.12 -2.05
N GLU A 656 24.42 15.11 -2.59
CA GLU A 656 24.07 15.76 -3.84
C GLU A 656 25.05 15.28 -4.93
N VAL A 657 24.54 14.63 -5.96
CA VAL A 657 25.37 14.15 -7.09
C VAL A 657 24.91 14.82 -8.37
N ALA A 658 25.74 15.69 -8.94
CA ALA A 658 25.49 16.28 -10.24
C ALA A 658 26.44 15.69 -11.28
N VAL A 659 25.89 15.23 -12.40
CA VAL A 659 26.65 14.72 -13.54
C VAL A 659 26.45 15.65 -14.73
N VAL A 660 27.54 16.01 -15.43
CA VAL A 660 27.47 16.80 -16.67
C VAL A 660 28.11 15.97 -17.78
N GLY A 661 27.33 15.69 -18.82
CA GLY A 661 27.77 14.93 -20.00
C GLY A 661 26.62 14.27 -20.75
N PRO A 662 26.80 13.89 -22.02
CA PRO A 662 25.75 13.29 -22.83
C PRO A 662 25.21 12.00 -22.21
N PRO A 663 23.88 11.85 -22.02
CA PRO A 663 23.29 10.66 -21.39
C PRO A 663 23.63 9.34 -22.08
N ALA A 664 23.82 9.35 -23.41
CA ALA A 664 24.18 8.17 -24.18
C ALA A 664 25.69 7.79 -24.06
N ASP A 665 26.53 8.65 -23.46
CA ASP A 665 27.95 8.35 -23.28
C ASP A 665 28.12 7.19 -22.26
N PRO A 666 28.82 6.09 -22.60
CA PRO A 666 29.05 4.98 -21.68
C PRO A 666 29.74 5.40 -20.37
N ARG A 667 30.54 6.48 -20.38
CA ARG A 667 31.17 7.02 -19.17
C ARG A 667 30.15 7.66 -18.22
N VAL A 668 29.18 8.39 -18.78
CA VAL A 668 28.04 8.92 -17.99
C VAL A 668 27.25 7.77 -17.36
N GLN A 669 26.95 6.74 -18.15
CA GLN A 669 26.24 5.57 -17.64
C GLN A 669 27.04 4.84 -16.54
N ALA A 670 28.35 4.76 -16.67
CA ALA A 670 29.23 4.18 -15.65
C ALA A 670 29.24 4.99 -14.33
N LEU A 671 29.22 6.34 -14.42
CA LEU A 671 29.11 7.21 -13.25
C LEU A 671 27.73 7.06 -12.55
N LEU A 672 26.65 7.06 -13.33
CA LEU A 672 25.30 6.87 -12.80
C LEU A 672 25.12 5.49 -12.15
N ALA A 673 25.63 4.43 -12.78
CA ALA A 673 25.58 3.08 -12.24
C ALA A 673 26.30 2.98 -10.89
N GLU A 674 27.41 3.68 -10.71
CA GLU A 674 28.15 3.69 -9.44
C GLU A 674 27.33 4.26 -8.27
N VAL A 675 26.47 5.24 -8.53
CA VAL A 675 25.54 5.79 -7.53
C VAL A 675 24.35 4.85 -7.33
N ARG A 676 23.72 4.39 -8.41
CA ARG A 676 22.45 3.64 -8.42
C ARG A 676 22.57 2.22 -7.85
N GLN A 677 23.76 1.62 -7.91
CA GLN A 677 24.04 0.27 -7.38
C GLN A 677 24.49 0.29 -5.91
N ARG A 678 24.29 1.40 -5.21
CA ARG A 678 24.56 1.55 -3.77
C ARG A 678 23.30 1.94 -3.02
N PHE A 679 23.18 1.50 -1.78
CA PHE A 679 22.15 2.00 -0.88
C PHE A 679 22.58 3.38 -0.33
N LEU A 680 22.05 4.44 -0.94
CA LEU A 680 22.32 5.84 -0.60
C LEU A 680 20.98 6.56 -0.38
N PRO A 681 20.29 6.30 0.74
CA PRO A 681 18.90 6.73 0.93
C PRO A 681 18.71 8.26 1.02
N GLN A 682 19.78 9.02 1.27
CA GLN A 682 19.79 10.49 1.33
C GLN A 682 20.24 11.13 0.01
N ALA A 683 20.59 10.33 -1.01
CA ALA A 683 21.14 10.88 -2.25
C ALA A 683 20.04 11.49 -3.14
N VAL A 684 20.37 12.62 -3.75
CA VAL A 684 19.68 13.18 -4.91
C VAL A 684 20.64 13.25 -6.08
N VAL A 685 20.17 12.87 -7.26
CA VAL A 685 20.99 12.78 -8.46
C VAL A 685 20.40 13.66 -9.55
N VAL A 686 21.22 14.49 -10.17
CA VAL A 686 20.84 15.34 -11.31
C VAL A 686 21.82 15.15 -12.46
N LEU A 687 21.36 15.30 -13.69
CA LEU A 687 22.17 15.22 -14.88
C LEU A 687 21.85 16.39 -15.83
N ALA A 688 22.91 16.99 -16.37
CA ALA A 688 22.82 17.89 -17.51
C ALA A 688 23.56 17.28 -18.73
N PRO A 689 22.93 17.21 -19.92
CA PRO A 689 23.52 16.59 -21.10
C PRO A 689 24.70 17.34 -21.68
N SER A 690 24.89 18.61 -21.33
CA SER A 690 25.99 19.47 -21.75
C SER A 690 26.20 20.65 -20.78
N ASP A 691 27.30 21.38 -20.94
CA ASP A 691 27.57 22.61 -20.18
C ASP A 691 26.52 23.72 -20.42
N GLU A 692 26.00 23.80 -21.64
CA GLU A 692 24.93 24.74 -21.98
C GLU A 692 23.63 24.36 -21.25
N ALA A 693 23.27 23.08 -21.26
CA ALA A 693 22.11 22.58 -20.54
C ALA A 693 22.25 22.77 -19.03
N ALA A 694 23.45 22.56 -18.48
CA ALA A 694 23.72 22.81 -17.06
C ALA A 694 23.44 24.28 -16.68
N ARG A 695 23.88 25.22 -17.50
CA ARG A 695 23.60 26.66 -17.30
C ARG A 695 22.12 26.98 -17.46
N ALA A 696 21.44 26.42 -18.46
CA ALA A 696 20.01 26.65 -18.69
C ALA A 696 19.14 26.11 -17.54
N LEU A 697 19.48 24.94 -17.01
CA LEU A 697 18.73 24.28 -15.95
C LEU A 697 19.09 24.79 -14.53
N ALA A 698 20.16 25.58 -14.37
CA ALA A 698 20.65 26.02 -13.05
C ALA A 698 19.63 26.85 -12.25
N ALA A 699 18.71 27.55 -12.92
CA ALA A 699 17.62 28.29 -12.23
C ALA A 699 16.57 27.34 -11.63
N THR A 700 16.26 26.25 -12.30
CA THR A 700 15.30 25.23 -11.83
C THR A 700 15.95 24.20 -10.91
N ILE A 701 17.20 23.85 -11.20
CA ILE A 701 18.00 22.83 -10.51
C ILE A 701 19.33 23.45 -10.05
N PRO A 702 19.36 24.11 -8.87
CA PRO A 702 20.54 24.82 -8.40
C PRO A 702 21.79 23.96 -8.24
N LEU A 703 21.62 22.64 -8.07
CA LEU A 703 22.72 21.68 -8.03
C LEU A 703 23.57 21.67 -9.31
N LEU A 704 23.06 22.16 -10.43
CA LEU A 704 23.78 22.31 -11.71
C LEU A 704 24.53 23.65 -11.87
N ALA A 705 24.30 24.61 -10.96
CA ALA A 705 24.92 25.92 -11.03
C ALA A 705 26.45 25.83 -10.94
N GLY A 706 27.15 26.40 -11.93
CA GLY A 706 28.60 26.39 -11.99
C GLY A 706 29.23 25.00 -12.31
N ARG A 707 28.45 24.02 -12.77
CA ARG A 707 28.94 22.69 -13.14
C ARG A 707 29.19 22.64 -14.66
N SER A 708 30.30 21.98 -15.04
CA SER A 708 30.70 21.83 -16.44
C SER A 708 31.49 20.52 -16.61
N GLN A 709 31.72 20.13 -17.85
CA GLN A 709 32.62 19.04 -18.20
C GLN A 709 34.07 19.48 -18.04
N LEU A 710 34.90 18.67 -17.39
CA LEU A 710 36.33 18.91 -17.25
C LEU A 710 37.07 18.43 -18.49
N GLY A 711 37.72 19.35 -19.21
CA GLY A 711 38.44 19.01 -20.43
C GLY A 711 37.58 18.32 -21.50
N GLY A 712 36.26 18.62 -21.55
CA GLY A 712 35.32 17.99 -22.45
C GLY A 712 34.92 16.55 -22.08
N GLN A 713 35.24 16.08 -20.87
CA GLN A 713 34.92 14.74 -20.41
C GLN A 713 33.68 14.77 -19.47
N PRO A 714 32.83 13.75 -19.51
CA PRO A 714 31.77 13.59 -18.53
C PRO A 714 32.31 13.71 -17.11
N THR A 715 31.62 14.51 -16.27
CA THR A 715 32.14 14.89 -14.94
C THR A 715 31.06 14.74 -13.89
N ALA A 716 31.42 14.09 -12.79
CA ALA A 716 30.57 14.00 -11.59
C ALA A 716 31.06 14.92 -10.47
N TYR A 717 30.14 15.60 -9.84
CA TYR A 717 30.32 16.45 -8.65
C TYR A 717 29.58 15.84 -7.50
N VAL A 718 30.28 15.61 -6.39
CA VAL A 718 29.68 15.05 -5.17
C VAL A 718 29.75 16.10 -4.08
N CYS A 719 28.61 16.51 -3.55
CA CYS A 719 28.48 17.60 -2.61
C CYS A 719 27.68 17.16 -1.37
N GLN A 720 27.89 17.87 -0.25
CA GLN A 720 27.05 17.80 0.94
C GLN A 720 26.76 19.24 1.39
N ASN A 721 25.47 19.60 1.52
CA ASN A 721 25.04 20.97 1.80
C ASN A 721 25.71 21.99 0.86
N PHE A 722 25.73 21.70 -0.45
CA PHE A 722 26.37 22.50 -1.52
C PHE A 722 27.90 22.65 -1.42
N ALA A 723 28.55 22.06 -0.40
CA ALA A 723 30.01 21.99 -0.33
C ALA A 723 30.50 20.74 -1.10
N CYS A 724 31.25 20.95 -2.21
CA CYS A 724 31.62 19.89 -3.13
C CYS A 724 33.04 19.43 -2.95
N GLN A 725 33.27 18.14 -3.18
CA GLN A 725 34.57 17.55 -3.38
C GLN A 725 35.16 17.92 -4.76
N LEU A 726 36.42 17.59 -5.00
CA LEU A 726 37.01 17.75 -6.31
C LEU A 726 36.22 16.93 -7.34
N PRO A 727 35.89 17.53 -8.49
CA PRO A 727 35.10 16.82 -9.51
C PRO A 727 35.91 15.64 -10.08
N VAL A 728 35.23 14.58 -10.47
CA VAL A 728 35.81 13.34 -11.01
C VAL A 728 35.21 12.97 -12.37
N THR A 729 36.03 12.38 -13.25
CA THR A 729 35.63 12.00 -14.62
C THR A 729 35.54 10.50 -14.83
N ASP A 730 35.83 9.71 -13.80
CA ASP A 730 35.83 8.25 -13.89
C ASP A 730 35.12 7.57 -12.70
N ARG A 731 34.72 6.33 -12.92
CA ARG A 731 33.97 5.52 -11.95
C ARG A 731 34.76 5.27 -10.65
N GLN A 732 36.09 5.09 -10.71
CA GLN A 732 36.91 4.75 -9.54
C GLN A 732 37.01 5.94 -8.59
N GLY A 733 37.26 7.13 -9.17
CA GLY A 733 37.27 8.38 -8.42
C GLY A 733 35.93 8.65 -7.71
N LEU A 734 34.81 8.44 -8.42
CA LEU A 734 33.49 8.57 -7.83
C LEU A 734 33.25 7.55 -6.71
N ALA A 735 33.61 6.29 -6.92
CA ALA A 735 33.49 5.23 -5.92
C ALA A 735 34.28 5.55 -4.63
N ALA A 736 35.50 6.11 -4.79
CA ALA A 736 36.34 6.50 -3.66
C ALA A 736 35.68 7.63 -2.83
N GLN A 737 35.11 8.64 -3.50
CA GLN A 737 34.42 9.75 -2.84
C GLN A 737 33.17 9.29 -2.09
N LEU A 738 32.30 8.49 -2.73
CA LEU A 738 31.10 7.96 -2.10
C LEU A 738 31.43 7.09 -0.89
N LYS A 739 32.52 6.30 -0.96
CA LYS A 739 33.00 5.48 0.18
C LYS A 739 33.53 6.32 1.33
N ALA A 740 34.23 7.41 1.05
CA ALA A 740 34.75 8.32 2.06
C ALA A 740 33.63 9.04 2.80
N LEU A 741 32.59 9.51 2.06
CA LEU A 741 31.44 10.19 2.62
C LEU A 741 30.57 9.24 3.48
N ALA A 742 30.38 7.99 3.05
CA ALA A 742 29.67 6.99 3.84
C ALA A 742 30.37 6.67 5.19
N LYS A 743 31.70 6.90 5.29
CA LYS A 743 32.42 6.77 6.56
C LYS A 743 32.29 8.01 7.45
N ASN A 744 32.17 9.19 6.87
CA ASN A 744 32.10 10.47 7.59
C ASN A 744 30.67 10.86 7.99
N SER A 745 29.66 10.14 7.49
CA SER A 745 28.24 10.28 7.88
C SER A 745 27.88 9.47 9.14
N LYS A 746 28.91 8.81 9.72
CA LYS A 746 28.79 7.96 10.92
C LYS A 746 29.10 8.75 12.20
#